data_183f2dd0298ab09e964a8b70d56fa1eb
#
_entry.id   183f2dd0298ab09e964a8b70d56fa1eb
#
_cell.length_a   1.000
_cell.length_b   1.000
_cell.length_c   1.000
_cell.angle_alpha   90.00
_cell.angle_beta   90.00
_cell.angle_gamma   90.00
#
_symmetry.space_group_name_H-M   'P 1'
#
loop_
_entity.id
_entity.type
_entity.pdbx_description
1 polymer ?
#
loop_
_entity_poly.entity_id
_entity_poly.type
_entity_poly.pdbx_seq_one_letter_code
_entity_poly.pdbx_strand_id
1 'polypeptide(L)'
;MSTAPTLCFHCNELIPKGIELSVNINNKVQPMCCIGCQAVAQTIVDNNLTQYYTVRTEPATKGAELIPEQLQKNQLLDEAVLQSEFIYQDDGFKEAILTVEGISCAACAWLIEMQLGKLKGLHSVSVNATTQRATVKWQDDTLKLSDILNTIDHIGYQAMPFKANEVELRNKAQNKIFIKRLGISGILMMQIMMIAIGLYFGAFSGMGENNKVYLRLISFILVLPIVSYGALPFYIGAINALKLKRLSMDVPVSIAIILAFSASAWATITEQGEVYFESVSMFTFLLLIGKFLEFRARSHAAQVSANLLKLMPMTATRLTIEESNAANTSKAIKTVIKEELVAAKLLIIDDFVLIKPGETIPADGIVTQGSSQVNEAMLSGEQMPVNKAIDDHVFSGTINGDGNLTVKVTKLSSQSFLSQLIRLSEQSQAHKPKLAKFSDKVAQYFVAIILLTAIGTALYWHQHLPEQAFWITLSVLVATCPCALSLATPTALTCATTRLNRNGIMIKSAHVMETMPKVDVFAFDKTGTITTGEFSIQKTKVIATKEYNQENALAIAAALESHSEHPLAKPFAKHRDFSIHANNVEVHSGKGVSGTINGKTYHIGKPSWLISKLTDKQDYLSASCVLMCEQEPIATFNLIDEIRTDAQALINNLKNKHQIVMLSGDSQKACQRVAKALGIPECYGDLSAQDKMLKLQNIQQEDKIVAMIGDGVNDSPVFGTAHVSMAMGCGTDIAKSGADVILLNNQLASIHVMSEVAIKTRDIIIQNYLWAFGYNAIVLPLAVSGHITPYMAVIGMSASSILVITNSLRLLKNKKSNN
;
A
#
# COMPACT_ATOMS: atom_id res chain seq x y z
N MET A 1 6.41 58.09 -35.93
CA MET A 1 5.06 57.51 -36.06
C MET A 1 4.76 56.73 -34.80
N SER A 2 3.93 57.26 -33.90
CA SER A 2 3.53 56.55 -32.68
C SER A 2 2.50 55.49 -33.09
N THR A 3 2.90 54.25 -33.01
CA THR A 3 1.98 53.12 -33.18
C THR A 3 0.97 53.16 -32.04
N ALA A 4 -0.31 53.29 -32.35
CA ALA A 4 -1.38 53.19 -31.39
C ALA A 4 -1.27 51.87 -30.61
N PRO A 5 -1.54 51.82 -29.31
CA PRO A 5 -1.45 50.61 -28.51
C PRO A 5 -2.42 49.54 -29.04
N THR A 6 -1.92 48.39 -29.36
CA THR A 6 -2.74 47.29 -29.91
C THR A 6 -3.49 46.62 -28.73
N LEU A 7 -4.82 46.56 -28.82
CA LEU A 7 -5.68 45.96 -27.83
C LEU A 7 -6.00 44.50 -28.20
N CYS A 8 -6.15 43.65 -27.18
CA CYS A 8 -6.57 42.27 -27.33
C CYS A 8 -8.01 42.19 -27.86
N PHE A 9 -8.23 41.44 -28.90
CA PHE A 9 -9.57 41.32 -29.49
C PHE A 9 -10.57 40.61 -28.54
N HIS A 10 -10.07 39.73 -27.64
CA HIS A 10 -10.94 39.00 -26.75
C HIS A 10 -11.34 39.80 -25.49
N CYS A 11 -10.39 40.34 -24.72
CA CYS A 11 -10.65 41.01 -23.45
C CYS A 11 -10.48 42.54 -23.46
N ASN A 12 -10.04 43.11 -24.60
CA ASN A 12 -9.81 44.56 -24.78
C ASN A 12 -8.70 45.17 -23.88
N GLU A 13 -7.83 44.33 -23.23
CA GLU A 13 -6.66 44.79 -22.52
C GLU A 13 -5.48 45.09 -23.45
N LEU A 14 -4.54 45.94 -23.00
CA LEU A 14 -3.32 46.25 -23.72
C LEU A 14 -2.45 45.01 -23.92
N ILE A 15 -1.98 44.80 -25.13
CA ILE A 15 -1.05 43.67 -25.41
C ILE A 15 0.37 44.05 -24.96
N PRO A 16 1.02 43.30 -24.07
CA PRO A 16 2.39 43.58 -23.67
C PRO A 16 3.37 43.54 -24.83
N LYS A 17 4.38 44.39 -24.80
CA LYS A 17 5.39 44.48 -25.86
C LYS A 17 6.13 43.14 -25.96
N GLY A 18 6.21 42.56 -27.14
CA GLY A 18 6.89 41.28 -27.42
C GLY A 18 5.98 40.08 -27.49
N ILE A 19 4.66 40.22 -27.34
CA ILE A 19 3.70 39.11 -27.51
C ILE A 19 3.06 39.21 -28.88
N GLU A 20 3.26 38.18 -29.70
CA GLU A 20 2.70 38.02 -31.05
C GLU A 20 1.67 36.87 -31.13
N LEU A 21 0.71 36.86 -30.20
CA LEU A 21 -0.35 35.85 -30.17
C LEU A 21 -1.54 36.34 -31.01
N SER A 22 -2.08 35.48 -31.87
CA SER A 22 -3.23 35.78 -32.72
C SER A 22 -4.13 34.57 -32.98
N VAL A 23 -5.40 34.83 -33.33
CA VAL A 23 -6.38 33.79 -33.72
C VAL A 23 -7.13 34.30 -34.95
N ASN A 24 -7.39 33.39 -35.90
CA ASN A 24 -8.18 33.76 -37.09
C ASN A 24 -9.68 33.68 -36.79
N ILE A 25 -10.34 34.84 -36.68
CA ILE A 25 -11.77 34.94 -36.38
C ILE A 25 -12.46 35.58 -37.59
N ASN A 26 -13.39 34.90 -38.22
CA ASN A 26 -14.13 35.35 -39.41
C ASN A 26 -13.19 35.85 -40.53
N ASN A 27 -12.16 35.05 -40.85
CA ASN A 27 -11.14 35.33 -41.85
C ASN A 27 -10.26 36.56 -41.59
N LYS A 28 -10.22 37.07 -40.35
CA LYS A 28 -9.32 38.14 -39.95
C LYS A 28 -8.45 37.68 -38.80
N VAL A 29 -7.15 37.88 -38.92
CA VAL A 29 -6.19 37.59 -37.83
C VAL A 29 -6.38 38.66 -36.75
N GLN A 30 -6.80 38.25 -35.58
CA GLN A 30 -7.07 39.11 -34.43
C GLN A 30 -6.00 38.91 -33.35
N PRO A 31 -5.42 39.99 -32.82
CA PRO A 31 -4.33 39.91 -31.83
C PRO A 31 -4.87 39.58 -30.43
N MET A 32 -4.08 38.81 -29.64
CA MET A 32 -4.40 38.36 -28.27
C MET A 32 -3.31 38.78 -27.28
N CYS A 33 -3.68 39.09 -26.02
CA CYS A 33 -2.74 39.58 -25.02
C CYS A 33 -2.01 38.49 -24.27
N CYS A 34 -2.54 37.27 -24.24
CA CYS A 34 -1.99 36.13 -23.52
C CYS A 34 -2.48 34.81 -24.13
N ILE A 35 -1.80 33.70 -23.75
CA ILE A 35 -2.13 32.33 -24.19
C ILE A 35 -3.56 31.96 -23.76
N GLY A 36 -4.04 32.41 -22.60
CA GLY A 36 -5.40 32.19 -22.12
C GLY A 36 -6.46 32.80 -23.06
N CYS A 37 -6.31 34.06 -23.47
CA CYS A 37 -7.20 34.70 -24.42
C CYS A 37 -7.14 34.06 -25.81
N GLN A 38 -5.94 33.58 -26.22
CA GLN A 38 -5.77 32.81 -27.47
C GLN A 38 -6.51 31.47 -27.41
N ALA A 39 -6.37 30.71 -26.35
CA ALA A 39 -7.00 29.41 -26.18
C ALA A 39 -8.53 29.49 -26.17
N VAL A 40 -9.10 30.47 -25.44
CA VAL A 40 -10.55 30.70 -25.42
C VAL A 40 -11.06 31.14 -26.78
N ALA A 41 -10.38 32.05 -27.43
CA ALA A 41 -10.78 32.52 -28.78
C ALA A 41 -10.68 31.38 -29.81
N GLN A 42 -9.64 30.51 -29.72
CA GLN A 42 -9.51 29.37 -30.60
C GLN A 42 -10.62 28.33 -30.34
N THR A 43 -10.96 28.06 -29.07
CA THR A 43 -12.07 27.15 -28.70
C THR A 43 -13.42 27.67 -29.25
N ILE A 44 -13.67 28.99 -29.24
CA ILE A 44 -14.86 29.58 -29.79
C ILE A 44 -14.91 29.39 -31.33
N VAL A 45 -13.77 29.52 -32.01
CA VAL A 45 -13.65 29.28 -33.45
C VAL A 45 -13.85 27.82 -33.81
N ASP A 46 -13.18 26.93 -33.10
CA ASP A 46 -13.20 25.47 -33.36
C ASP A 46 -14.59 24.86 -33.13
N ASN A 47 -15.39 25.44 -32.25
CA ASN A 47 -16.79 25.03 -32.02
C ASN A 47 -17.82 25.78 -32.85
N ASN A 48 -17.40 26.54 -33.89
CA ASN A 48 -18.26 27.32 -34.79
C ASN A 48 -19.14 28.37 -34.05
N LEU A 49 -18.69 28.88 -32.89
CA LEU A 49 -19.42 29.84 -32.07
C LEU A 49 -18.96 31.28 -32.30
N THR A 50 -18.40 31.60 -33.48
CA THR A 50 -17.88 32.96 -33.82
C THR A 50 -18.90 34.07 -33.75
N GLN A 51 -20.21 33.76 -33.76
CA GLN A 51 -21.31 34.69 -33.49
C GLN A 51 -21.20 35.34 -32.10
N TYR A 52 -20.54 34.72 -31.14
CA TYR A 52 -20.23 35.30 -29.84
C TYR A 52 -19.59 36.69 -29.94
N TYR A 53 -18.65 36.88 -30.87
CA TYR A 53 -17.97 38.15 -31.08
C TYR A 53 -18.80 39.21 -31.77
N THR A 54 -19.92 38.87 -32.40
CA THR A 54 -20.85 39.79 -33.04
C THR A 54 -21.99 40.22 -32.12
N VAL A 55 -22.34 39.40 -31.14
CA VAL A 55 -23.49 39.60 -30.23
C VAL A 55 -23.08 40.15 -28.88
N ARG A 56 -21.81 40.04 -28.51
CA ARG A 56 -21.33 40.53 -27.18
C ARG A 56 -21.48 42.05 -27.07
N THR A 57 -21.98 42.48 -25.96
CA THR A 57 -22.14 43.92 -25.59
C THR A 57 -20.94 44.47 -24.81
N GLU A 58 -20.19 43.62 -24.16
CA GLU A 58 -18.99 43.94 -23.35
C GLU A 58 -17.80 43.03 -23.73
N PRO A 59 -16.54 43.49 -23.58
CA PRO A 59 -15.35 42.65 -23.72
C PRO A 59 -15.40 41.48 -22.75
N ALA A 60 -14.86 40.36 -23.13
CA ALA A 60 -14.76 39.20 -22.26
C ALA A 60 -13.71 39.46 -21.14
N THR A 61 -13.85 38.78 -20.02
CA THR A 61 -12.83 38.75 -18.99
C THR A 61 -11.54 38.10 -19.53
N LYS A 62 -10.40 38.50 -18.98
CA LYS A 62 -9.09 38.03 -19.42
C LYS A 62 -9.04 36.51 -19.33
N GLY A 63 -8.56 35.84 -20.38
CA GLY A 63 -8.59 34.38 -20.48
C GLY A 63 -7.88 33.61 -19.34
N ALA A 64 -7.00 34.26 -18.59
CA ALA A 64 -6.37 33.70 -17.38
C ALA A 64 -7.38 33.43 -16.23
N GLU A 65 -8.48 34.23 -16.18
CA GLU A 65 -9.54 34.08 -15.17
C GLU A 65 -10.57 32.99 -15.54
N LEU A 66 -10.52 32.50 -16.78
CA LEU A 66 -11.42 31.44 -17.27
C LEU A 66 -10.86 30.04 -17.10
N ILE A 67 -9.58 29.88 -16.66
CA ILE A 67 -9.05 28.59 -16.30
C ILE A 67 -9.65 28.17 -14.93
N PRO A 68 -10.42 27.09 -14.83
CA PRO A 68 -10.96 26.65 -13.56
C PRO A 68 -9.86 26.60 -12.50
N GLU A 69 -10.14 27.13 -11.30
CA GLU A 69 -9.20 27.21 -10.18
C GLU A 69 -8.53 25.84 -9.88
N GLN A 70 -9.24 24.77 -10.18
CA GLN A 70 -8.78 23.38 -10.02
C GLN A 70 -7.67 23.00 -11.00
N LEU A 71 -7.78 23.44 -12.27
CA LEU A 71 -6.73 23.20 -13.28
C LEU A 71 -5.45 23.98 -12.96
N GLN A 72 -5.57 25.18 -12.40
CA GLN A 72 -4.41 25.95 -11.94
C GLN A 72 -3.73 25.27 -10.75
N LYS A 73 -4.52 24.74 -9.80
CA LYS A 73 -3.99 23.97 -8.66
C LYS A 73 -3.27 22.69 -9.10
N ASN A 74 -3.80 21.97 -10.07
CA ASN A 74 -3.18 20.76 -10.58
C ASN A 74 -1.83 21.06 -11.29
N GLN A 75 -1.72 22.17 -12.01
CA GLN A 75 -0.48 22.60 -12.67
C GLN A 75 0.64 22.95 -11.68
N LEU A 76 0.28 23.55 -10.52
CA LEU A 76 1.26 23.83 -9.47
C LEU A 76 1.93 22.56 -8.92
N LEU A 77 1.24 21.41 -8.97
CA LEU A 77 1.79 20.13 -8.53
C LEU A 77 2.82 19.52 -9.50
N ASP A 78 3.03 20.14 -10.67
CA ASP A 78 4.11 19.75 -11.59
C ASP A 78 5.46 20.38 -11.21
N GLU A 79 5.50 21.32 -10.26
CA GLU A 79 6.77 21.90 -9.79
C GLU A 79 7.62 20.87 -9.02
N ALA A 80 8.89 20.75 -9.37
CA ALA A 80 9.82 19.74 -8.83
C ALA A 80 9.93 19.78 -7.29
N VAL A 81 9.85 20.98 -6.71
CA VAL A 81 9.93 21.18 -5.24
C VAL A 81 8.73 20.55 -4.55
N LEU A 82 7.51 20.70 -5.10
CA LEU A 82 6.31 20.10 -4.54
C LEU A 82 6.25 18.58 -4.81
N GLN A 83 6.73 18.15 -5.97
CA GLN A 83 6.77 16.73 -6.34
C GLN A 83 7.66 15.90 -5.42
N SER A 84 8.75 16.44 -4.90
CA SER A 84 9.65 15.75 -3.97
C SER A 84 8.96 15.24 -2.70
N GLU A 85 7.77 15.76 -2.35
CA GLU A 85 7.01 15.34 -1.16
C GLU A 85 6.20 14.06 -1.35
N PHE A 86 5.81 13.71 -2.59
CA PHE A 86 4.84 12.64 -2.84
C PHE A 86 5.09 11.83 -4.13
N ILE A 87 6.12 12.19 -4.92
CA ILE A 87 6.55 11.41 -6.09
C ILE A 87 7.81 10.65 -5.74
N TYR A 88 7.82 9.36 -6.10
CA TYR A 88 8.96 8.48 -6.01
C TYR A 88 9.53 8.27 -7.41
N GLN A 89 10.85 8.33 -7.55
CA GLN A 89 11.55 8.09 -8.81
C GLN A 89 12.28 6.76 -8.73
N ASP A 90 12.02 5.86 -9.71
CA ASP A 90 12.56 4.52 -9.76
C ASP A 90 12.77 4.11 -11.23
N ASP A 91 14.00 3.74 -11.59
CA ASP A 91 14.41 3.28 -12.94
C ASP A 91 13.88 4.13 -14.11
N GLY A 92 13.90 5.47 -13.98
CA GLY A 92 13.44 6.39 -15.04
C GLY A 92 11.92 6.61 -15.09
N PHE A 93 11.17 6.01 -14.16
CA PHE A 93 9.74 6.23 -13.99
C PHE A 93 9.46 7.02 -12.72
N LYS A 94 8.44 7.87 -12.78
CA LYS A 94 7.84 8.51 -11.61
C LYS A 94 6.65 7.71 -11.13
N GLU A 95 6.51 7.58 -9.81
CA GLU A 95 5.38 6.92 -9.17
C GLU A 95 4.77 7.83 -8.11
N ALA A 96 3.45 7.95 -8.11
CA ALA A 96 2.70 8.66 -7.07
C ALA A 96 1.53 7.83 -6.56
N ILE A 97 1.25 8.02 -5.26
CA ILE A 97 0.03 7.51 -4.64
C ILE A 97 -0.93 8.69 -4.52
N LEU A 98 -2.10 8.54 -5.13
CA LEU A 98 -3.15 9.54 -5.14
C LEU A 98 -4.30 9.08 -4.25
N THR A 99 -4.88 10.00 -3.50
CA THR A 99 -6.21 9.79 -2.90
C THR A 99 -7.25 10.22 -3.92
N VAL A 100 -8.21 9.36 -4.21
CA VAL A 100 -9.28 9.67 -5.16
C VAL A 100 -10.62 9.69 -4.43
N GLU A 101 -11.28 10.86 -4.47
CA GLU A 101 -12.58 11.05 -3.84
C GLU A 101 -13.73 10.48 -4.68
N GLY A 102 -14.79 10.06 -3.99
CA GLY A 102 -16.01 9.59 -4.66
C GLY A 102 -15.97 8.14 -5.14
N ILE A 103 -14.86 7.41 -4.96
CA ILE A 103 -14.82 5.98 -5.26
C ILE A 103 -15.66 5.23 -4.21
N SER A 104 -16.82 4.73 -4.61
CA SER A 104 -17.71 3.97 -3.74
C SER A 104 -17.73 2.48 -4.04
N CYS A 105 -17.26 2.06 -5.21
CA CYS A 105 -17.32 0.66 -5.64
C CYS A 105 -16.18 0.30 -6.59
N ALA A 106 -16.00 -0.99 -6.81
CA ALA A 106 -14.99 -1.52 -7.70
C ALA A 106 -15.15 -1.08 -9.16
N ALA A 107 -16.37 -0.79 -9.59
CA ALA A 107 -16.64 -0.27 -10.92
C ALA A 107 -16.03 1.12 -11.14
N CYS A 108 -16.07 1.98 -10.09
CA CYS A 108 -15.44 3.29 -10.12
C CYS A 108 -13.91 3.17 -10.27
N ALA A 109 -13.30 2.28 -9.50
CA ALA A 109 -11.86 2.05 -9.55
C ALA A 109 -11.40 1.57 -10.93
N TRP A 110 -12.11 0.61 -11.51
CA TRP A 110 -11.79 0.10 -12.85
C TRP A 110 -11.94 1.17 -13.94
N LEU A 111 -12.93 2.07 -13.80
CA LEU A 111 -13.08 3.15 -14.77
C LEU A 111 -11.85 4.06 -14.78
N ILE A 112 -11.41 4.46 -13.61
CA ILE A 112 -10.22 5.32 -13.45
C ILE A 112 -9.02 4.60 -14.07
N GLU A 113 -8.83 3.30 -13.77
CA GLU A 113 -7.78 2.47 -14.37
C GLU A 113 -7.86 2.44 -15.90
N MET A 114 -9.08 2.28 -16.45
CA MET A 114 -9.28 2.20 -17.91
C MET A 114 -9.04 3.54 -18.62
N GLN A 115 -9.46 4.64 -18.01
CA GLN A 115 -9.28 5.96 -18.62
C GLN A 115 -7.82 6.42 -18.52
N LEU A 116 -7.19 6.24 -17.40
CA LEU A 116 -5.77 6.53 -17.23
C LEU A 116 -4.92 5.64 -18.15
N GLY A 117 -5.29 4.38 -18.32
CA GLY A 117 -4.59 3.44 -19.23
C GLY A 117 -4.58 3.84 -20.71
N LYS A 118 -5.37 4.84 -21.11
CA LYS A 118 -5.34 5.41 -22.48
C LYS A 118 -4.28 6.50 -22.64
N LEU A 119 -3.72 7.01 -21.55
CA LEU A 119 -2.70 8.06 -21.60
C LEU A 119 -1.37 7.49 -22.08
N LYS A 120 -0.79 8.15 -23.08
CA LYS A 120 0.55 7.82 -23.58
C LYS A 120 1.58 8.20 -22.51
N GLY A 121 2.50 7.28 -22.21
CA GLY A 121 3.51 7.50 -21.16
C GLY A 121 3.13 6.91 -19.80
N LEU A 122 1.91 6.40 -19.64
CA LEU A 122 1.54 5.65 -18.44
C LEU A 122 2.11 4.24 -18.50
N HIS A 123 2.85 3.83 -17.43
CA HIS A 123 3.40 2.48 -17.32
C HIS A 123 2.43 1.53 -16.59
N SER A 124 1.90 1.97 -15.47
CA SER A 124 0.92 1.18 -14.71
C SER A 124 0.01 2.06 -13.87
N VAL A 125 -1.22 1.60 -13.67
CA VAL A 125 -2.18 2.20 -12.75
C VAL A 125 -2.94 1.11 -11.99
N SER A 126 -3.11 1.30 -10.70
CA SER A 126 -3.91 0.42 -9.86
C SER A 126 -4.73 1.26 -8.87
N VAL A 127 -6.04 1.02 -8.84
CA VAL A 127 -6.98 1.78 -8.01
C VAL A 127 -7.69 0.86 -7.02
N ASN A 128 -7.57 1.15 -5.76
CA ASN A 128 -8.24 0.42 -4.69
C ASN A 128 -9.47 1.18 -4.20
N ALA A 129 -10.65 0.65 -4.47
CA ALA A 129 -11.92 1.25 -4.05
C ALA A 129 -12.11 1.26 -2.51
N THR A 130 -11.47 0.35 -1.79
CA THR A 130 -11.60 0.24 -0.33
C THR A 130 -10.80 1.31 0.39
N THR A 131 -9.57 1.54 -0.05
CA THR A 131 -8.68 2.56 0.52
C THR A 131 -8.84 3.92 -0.15
N GLN A 132 -9.60 3.99 -1.25
CA GLN A 132 -9.75 5.18 -2.11
C GLN A 132 -8.42 5.73 -2.61
N ARG A 133 -7.47 4.83 -2.92
CA ARG A 133 -6.12 5.17 -3.39
C ARG A 133 -5.91 4.67 -4.81
N ALA A 134 -5.19 5.49 -5.59
CA ALA A 134 -4.67 5.12 -6.89
C ALA A 134 -3.15 5.20 -6.86
N THR A 135 -2.47 4.11 -7.23
CA THR A 135 -1.04 4.13 -7.48
C THR A 135 -0.84 4.26 -8.98
N VAL A 136 -0.09 5.27 -9.39
CA VAL A 136 0.14 5.58 -10.80
C VAL A 136 1.64 5.65 -11.04
N LYS A 137 2.15 4.91 -12.05
CA LYS A 137 3.56 4.93 -12.48
C LYS A 137 3.62 5.38 -13.93
N TRP A 138 4.43 6.42 -14.23
CA TRP A 138 4.49 7.03 -15.56
C TRP A 138 5.89 7.50 -15.91
N GLN A 139 6.10 7.80 -17.19
CA GLN A 139 7.34 8.37 -17.72
C GLN A 139 7.21 9.90 -17.78
N ASP A 140 8.07 10.62 -17.05
CA ASP A 140 7.99 12.08 -16.86
C ASP A 140 8.14 12.89 -18.16
N ASP A 141 8.94 12.39 -19.11
CA ASP A 141 9.19 13.05 -20.39
C ASP A 141 7.93 13.11 -21.29
N THR A 142 6.95 12.22 -21.06
CA THR A 142 5.79 12.04 -21.94
C THR A 142 4.46 12.38 -21.28
N LEU A 143 4.37 12.34 -19.95
CA LEU A 143 3.14 12.54 -19.19
C LEU A 143 3.42 13.29 -17.88
N LYS A 144 2.65 14.33 -17.58
CA LYS A 144 2.75 15.08 -16.34
C LYS A 144 1.72 14.65 -15.31
N LEU A 145 1.98 14.92 -14.02
CA LEU A 145 1.04 14.63 -12.95
C LEU A 145 -0.27 15.39 -13.12
N SER A 146 -0.22 16.64 -13.56
CA SER A 146 -1.42 17.45 -13.86
C SER A 146 -2.34 16.80 -14.88
N ASP A 147 -1.80 16.15 -15.93
CA ASP A 147 -2.59 15.46 -16.95
C ASP A 147 -3.33 14.26 -16.37
N ILE A 148 -2.67 13.52 -15.45
CA ILE A 148 -3.26 12.39 -14.73
C ILE A 148 -4.42 12.87 -13.85
N LEU A 149 -4.21 13.93 -13.06
CA LEU A 149 -5.23 14.52 -12.18
C LEU A 149 -6.41 15.05 -12.99
N ASN A 150 -6.14 15.79 -14.06
CA ASN A 150 -7.18 16.33 -14.94
C ASN A 150 -8.01 15.23 -15.61
N THR A 151 -7.37 14.11 -16.00
CA THR A 151 -8.10 12.96 -16.56
C THR A 151 -9.05 12.35 -15.52
N ILE A 152 -8.65 12.29 -14.26
CA ILE A 152 -9.52 11.80 -13.17
C ILE A 152 -10.67 12.79 -12.91
N ASP A 153 -10.41 14.10 -12.94
CA ASP A 153 -11.44 15.14 -12.79
C ASP A 153 -12.47 15.08 -13.92
N HIS A 154 -12.05 14.87 -15.18
CA HIS A 154 -12.96 14.76 -16.32
C HIS A 154 -13.97 13.62 -16.21
N ILE A 155 -13.65 12.56 -15.50
CA ILE A 155 -14.56 11.43 -15.26
C ILE A 155 -15.39 11.60 -13.98
N GLY A 156 -15.32 12.78 -13.36
CA GLY A 156 -16.15 13.15 -12.21
C GLY A 156 -15.62 12.69 -10.85
N TYR A 157 -14.33 12.39 -10.74
CA TYR A 157 -13.65 12.09 -9.48
C TYR A 157 -12.60 13.16 -9.21
N GLN A 158 -12.37 13.47 -7.94
CA GLN A 158 -11.29 14.36 -7.53
C GLN A 158 -10.12 13.54 -7.02
N ALA A 159 -8.93 13.82 -7.57
CA ALA A 159 -7.71 13.17 -7.12
C ALA A 159 -6.70 14.20 -6.61
N MET A 160 -5.96 13.81 -5.58
CA MET A 160 -4.85 14.63 -5.08
C MET A 160 -3.77 13.71 -4.50
N PRO A 161 -2.51 14.20 -4.43
CA PRO A 161 -1.43 13.47 -3.81
C PRO A 161 -1.78 13.00 -2.40
N PHE A 162 -1.44 11.77 -2.07
CA PHE A 162 -1.76 11.19 -0.78
C PHE A 162 -0.92 11.81 0.32
N LYS A 163 -1.59 12.41 1.32
CA LYS A 163 -0.97 12.87 2.57
C LYS A 163 -1.73 12.24 3.74
N ALA A 164 -1.04 11.53 4.61
CA ALA A 164 -1.67 10.76 5.69
C ALA A 164 -2.57 11.57 6.63
N ASN A 165 -2.18 12.79 6.97
CA ASN A 165 -2.96 13.69 7.82
C ASN A 165 -4.26 14.14 7.15
N GLU A 166 -4.29 14.27 5.84
CA GLU A 166 -5.48 14.68 5.10
C GLU A 166 -6.54 13.59 5.06
N VAL A 167 -6.14 12.31 5.00
CA VAL A 167 -7.10 11.19 5.01
C VAL A 167 -7.85 11.12 6.33
N GLU A 168 -7.18 11.35 7.45
CA GLU A 168 -7.86 11.38 8.76
C GLU A 168 -8.83 12.57 8.86
N LEU A 169 -8.42 13.75 8.39
CA LEU A 169 -9.27 14.94 8.34
C LEU A 169 -10.49 14.72 7.44
N ARG A 170 -10.31 14.10 6.27
CA ARG A 170 -11.40 13.75 5.35
C ARG A 170 -12.36 12.74 5.93
N ASN A 171 -11.84 11.65 6.51
CA ASN A 171 -12.68 10.66 7.17
C ASN A 171 -13.50 11.29 8.30
N LYS A 172 -12.92 12.23 9.06
CA LYS A 172 -13.63 13.02 10.06
C LYS A 172 -14.70 13.92 9.42
N ALA A 173 -14.38 14.58 8.30
CA ALA A 173 -15.33 15.44 7.58
C ALA A 173 -16.49 14.62 6.98
N GLN A 174 -16.21 13.51 6.30
CA GLN A 174 -17.24 12.62 5.77
C GLN A 174 -18.10 12.02 6.88
N ASN A 175 -17.50 11.61 7.99
CA ASN A 175 -18.24 11.12 9.17
C ASN A 175 -19.22 12.21 9.70
N LYS A 176 -18.77 13.46 9.79
CA LYS A 176 -19.60 14.60 10.20
C LYS A 176 -20.77 14.83 9.23
N ILE A 177 -20.55 14.70 7.92
CA ILE A 177 -21.59 14.80 6.90
C ILE A 177 -22.61 13.68 7.04
N PHE A 178 -22.16 12.42 7.24
CA PHE A 178 -23.06 11.29 7.46
C PHE A 178 -23.89 11.46 8.72
N ILE A 179 -23.28 11.88 9.83
CA ILE A 179 -24.00 12.13 11.09
C ILE A 179 -25.06 13.24 10.91
N LYS A 180 -24.74 14.32 10.18
CA LYS A 180 -25.71 15.38 9.85
C LYS A 180 -26.90 14.83 9.06
N ARG A 181 -26.63 14.04 8.01
CA ARG A 181 -27.67 13.42 7.19
C ARG A 181 -28.55 12.49 8.01
N LEU A 182 -27.94 11.65 8.84
CA LEU A 182 -28.66 10.75 9.75
C LEU A 182 -29.52 11.52 10.76
N GLY A 183 -28.97 12.58 11.36
CA GLY A 183 -29.71 13.39 12.33
C GLY A 183 -30.94 14.05 11.71
N ILE A 184 -30.77 14.73 10.56
CA ILE A 184 -31.89 15.38 9.85
C ILE A 184 -32.92 14.34 9.40
N SER A 185 -32.47 13.27 8.73
CA SER A 185 -33.38 12.22 8.22
C SER A 185 -34.10 11.50 9.35
N GLY A 186 -33.43 11.24 10.49
CA GLY A 186 -34.02 10.55 11.63
C GLY A 186 -35.09 11.39 12.35
N ILE A 187 -34.82 12.68 12.59
CA ILE A 187 -35.78 13.58 13.21
C ILE A 187 -37.03 13.74 12.34
N LEU A 188 -36.83 14.01 11.04
CA LEU A 188 -37.95 14.16 10.11
C LEU A 188 -38.74 12.85 9.93
N MET A 189 -38.06 11.70 9.87
CA MET A 189 -38.71 10.40 9.84
C MET A 189 -39.62 10.17 11.05
N MET A 190 -39.13 10.50 12.27
CA MET A 190 -39.98 10.38 13.48
C MET A 190 -41.22 11.26 13.41
N GLN A 191 -41.12 12.47 12.89
CA GLN A 191 -42.30 13.35 12.72
C GLN A 191 -43.29 12.76 11.70
N ILE A 192 -42.78 12.28 10.56
CA ILE A 192 -43.65 11.64 9.53
C ILE A 192 -44.32 10.41 10.09
N MET A 193 -43.63 9.56 10.90
CA MET A 193 -44.22 8.40 11.55
C MET A 193 -45.35 8.77 12.52
N MET A 194 -45.17 9.87 13.30
CA MET A 194 -46.27 10.35 14.18
C MET A 194 -47.48 10.79 13.38
N ILE A 195 -47.29 11.47 12.27
CA ILE A 195 -48.36 11.90 11.38
C ILE A 195 -49.04 10.68 10.76
N ALA A 196 -48.29 9.69 10.32
CA ALA A 196 -48.82 8.44 9.75
C ALA A 196 -49.71 7.67 10.75
N ILE A 197 -49.27 7.56 12.02
CA ILE A 197 -50.06 6.98 13.08
C ILE A 197 -51.38 7.74 13.24
N GLY A 198 -51.32 9.09 13.21
CA GLY A 198 -52.53 9.92 13.25
C GLY A 198 -53.49 9.68 12.06
N LEU A 199 -52.96 9.50 10.85
CA LEU A 199 -53.74 9.16 9.65
C LEU A 199 -54.39 7.77 9.75
N TYR A 200 -53.65 6.75 10.24
CA TYR A 200 -54.19 5.40 10.43
C TYR A 200 -55.30 5.37 11.49
N PHE A 201 -55.11 6.00 12.65
CA PHE A 201 -56.15 6.11 13.65
C PHE A 201 -57.32 6.94 13.16
N GLY A 202 -57.08 8.01 12.41
CA GLY A 202 -58.06 8.88 11.82
C GLY A 202 -58.96 8.17 10.80
N ALA A 203 -58.45 7.17 10.10
CA ALA A 203 -59.24 6.31 9.21
C ALA A 203 -60.28 5.50 9.97
N PHE A 204 -59.96 5.05 11.22
CA PHE A 204 -60.94 4.34 12.06
C PHE A 204 -61.90 5.26 12.84
N SER A 205 -61.47 6.52 13.15
CA SER A 205 -62.27 7.46 13.96
C SER A 205 -63.10 8.44 13.15
N GLY A 206 -63.18 8.35 11.81
CA GLY A 206 -63.99 9.20 10.97
C GLY A 206 -63.40 10.61 10.78
N MET A 207 -62.11 10.73 10.62
CA MET A 207 -61.44 12.02 10.36
C MET A 207 -61.99 12.69 9.10
N GLY A 208 -62.28 13.99 9.19
CA GLY A 208 -62.77 14.79 8.04
C GLY A 208 -61.74 14.82 6.91
N GLU A 209 -62.21 14.77 5.65
CA GLU A 209 -61.32 14.72 4.45
C GLU A 209 -60.33 15.87 4.40
N ASN A 210 -60.69 17.11 4.79
CA ASN A 210 -59.77 18.24 4.84
C ASN A 210 -58.55 17.99 5.75
N ASN A 211 -58.75 17.33 6.91
CA ASN A 211 -57.65 17.02 7.84
C ASN A 211 -56.69 15.99 7.25
N LYS A 212 -57.23 15.02 6.51
CA LYS A 212 -56.40 14.02 5.81
C LYS A 212 -55.50 14.70 4.77
N VAL A 213 -56.03 15.63 3.98
CA VAL A 213 -55.27 16.38 2.97
C VAL A 213 -54.17 17.22 3.63
N TYR A 214 -54.46 17.93 4.72
CA TYR A 214 -53.45 18.67 5.47
C TYR A 214 -52.32 17.79 5.99
N LEU A 215 -52.64 16.68 6.61
CA LEU A 215 -51.64 15.77 7.15
C LEU A 215 -50.78 15.13 6.04
N ARG A 216 -51.39 14.80 4.89
CA ARG A 216 -50.66 14.31 3.69
C ARG A 216 -49.69 15.39 3.16
N LEU A 217 -50.14 16.65 3.07
CA LEU A 217 -49.32 17.77 2.59
C LEU A 217 -48.13 18.06 3.54
N ILE A 218 -48.38 18.02 4.86
CA ILE A 218 -47.30 18.18 5.85
C ILE A 218 -46.26 17.05 5.71
N SER A 219 -46.72 15.79 5.58
CA SER A 219 -45.83 14.64 5.37
C SER A 219 -45.03 14.74 4.09
N PHE A 220 -45.65 15.24 3.01
CA PHE A 220 -44.96 15.54 1.74
C PHE A 220 -43.82 16.56 1.91
N ILE A 221 -44.09 17.67 2.62
CA ILE A 221 -43.07 18.70 2.88
C ILE A 221 -41.91 18.15 3.74
N LEU A 222 -42.23 17.36 4.77
CA LEU A 222 -41.24 16.80 5.67
C LEU A 222 -40.36 15.71 5.02
N VAL A 223 -40.88 14.98 4.02
CA VAL A 223 -40.10 13.96 3.33
C VAL A 223 -39.13 14.53 2.30
N LEU A 224 -39.37 15.74 1.77
CA LEU A 224 -38.52 16.39 0.77
C LEU A 224 -37.03 16.48 1.19
N PRO A 225 -36.67 16.93 2.39
CA PRO A 225 -35.26 16.93 2.81
C PRO A 225 -34.66 15.53 2.94
N ILE A 226 -35.46 14.51 3.29
CA ILE A 226 -34.99 13.13 3.38
C ILE A 226 -34.62 12.60 1.99
N VAL A 227 -35.50 12.79 1.01
CA VAL A 227 -35.31 12.29 -0.35
C VAL A 227 -34.27 13.13 -1.11
N SER A 228 -34.19 14.45 -0.89
CA SER A 228 -33.20 15.29 -1.59
C SER A 228 -31.82 15.25 -0.96
N TYR A 229 -31.69 15.49 0.36
CA TYR A 229 -30.42 15.58 1.06
C TYR A 229 -29.97 14.25 1.68
N GLY A 230 -30.90 13.52 2.31
CA GLY A 230 -30.58 12.22 2.92
C GLY A 230 -30.19 11.16 1.90
N ALA A 231 -30.95 11.07 0.81
CA ALA A 231 -30.73 10.08 -0.25
C ALA A 231 -29.63 10.46 -1.26
N LEU A 232 -29.08 11.67 -1.19
CA LEU A 232 -28.06 12.19 -2.13
C LEU A 232 -26.88 11.23 -2.41
N PRO A 233 -26.31 10.52 -1.42
CA PRO A 233 -25.21 9.55 -1.67
C PRO A 233 -25.60 8.43 -2.65
N PHE A 234 -26.86 7.99 -2.62
CA PHE A 234 -27.35 6.96 -3.52
C PHE A 234 -27.52 7.48 -4.94
N TYR A 235 -28.07 8.69 -5.11
CA TYR A 235 -28.22 9.30 -6.43
C TYR A 235 -26.89 9.58 -7.11
N ILE A 236 -25.91 10.14 -6.38
CA ILE A 236 -24.58 10.37 -6.92
C ILE A 236 -23.94 9.05 -7.34
N GLY A 237 -24.03 8.01 -6.50
CA GLY A 237 -23.53 6.68 -6.82
C GLY A 237 -24.20 6.06 -8.06
N ALA A 238 -25.53 6.18 -8.18
CA ALA A 238 -26.30 5.69 -9.31
C ALA A 238 -25.96 6.43 -10.61
N ILE A 239 -25.92 7.76 -10.58
CA ILE A 239 -25.61 8.59 -11.76
C ILE A 239 -24.19 8.28 -12.26
N ASN A 240 -23.22 8.20 -11.36
CA ASN A 240 -21.86 7.85 -11.71
C ASN A 240 -21.78 6.46 -12.33
N ALA A 241 -22.44 5.46 -11.76
CA ALA A 241 -22.48 4.13 -12.33
C ALA A 241 -23.11 4.09 -13.73
N LEU A 242 -24.25 4.77 -13.93
CA LEU A 242 -24.94 4.85 -15.22
C LEU A 242 -24.17 5.59 -16.29
N LYS A 243 -23.51 6.71 -15.96
CA LYS A 243 -22.57 7.38 -16.88
C LYS A 243 -21.51 6.44 -17.40
N LEU A 244 -21.15 5.44 -16.61
CA LEU A 244 -20.12 4.43 -16.92
C LEU A 244 -20.70 3.19 -17.64
N LYS A 245 -22.00 3.19 -17.99
CA LYS A 245 -22.73 2.04 -18.54
C LYS A 245 -22.57 0.77 -17.67
N ARG A 246 -22.58 0.95 -16.34
CA ARG A 246 -22.49 -0.13 -15.37
C ARG A 246 -23.61 -0.06 -14.36
N LEU A 247 -23.96 -1.23 -13.82
CA LEU A 247 -24.98 -1.34 -12.80
C LEU A 247 -24.29 -1.47 -11.44
N SER A 248 -24.45 -0.45 -10.57
CA SER A 248 -24.08 -0.51 -9.15
C SER A 248 -25.31 -0.75 -8.29
N MET A 249 -25.09 -1.11 -7.03
CA MET A 249 -26.16 -1.27 -6.05
C MET A 249 -26.95 0.03 -5.79
N ASP A 250 -26.37 1.19 -6.04
CA ASP A 250 -27.03 2.47 -5.83
C ASP A 250 -28.13 2.73 -6.89
N VAL A 251 -28.09 2.03 -8.05
CA VAL A 251 -29.09 2.19 -9.11
C VAL A 251 -30.49 1.66 -8.68
N PRO A 252 -30.64 0.36 -8.29
CA PRO A 252 -31.93 -0.12 -7.81
C PRO A 252 -32.47 0.66 -6.61
N VAL A 253 -31.60 1.02 -5.67
CA VAL A 253 -31.97 1.81 -4.48
C VAL A 253 -32.49 3.20 -4.87
N SER A 254 -31.80 3.89 -5.76
CA SER A 254 -32.22 5.23 -6.24
C SER A 254 -33.56 5.16 -6.98
N ILE A 255 -33.74 4.14 -7.82
CA ILE A 255 -35.01 3.89 -8.52
C ILE A 255 -36.12 3.65 -7.49
N ALA A 256 -35.88 2.83 -6.48
CA ALA A 256 -36.85 2.51 -5.44
C ALA A 256 -37.30 3.77 -4.67
N ILE A 257 -36.35 4.62 -4.24
CA ILE A 257 -36.65 5.86 -3.52
C ILE A 257 -37.45 6.83 -4.41
N ILE A 258 -37.05 7.03 -5.66
CA ILE A 258 -37.70 7.95 -6.58
C ILE A 258 -39.11 7.46 -6.92
N LEU A 259 -39.29 6.17 -7.22
CA LEU A 259 -40.61 5.60 -7.54
C LEU A 259 -41.56 5.70 -6.34
N ALA A 260 -41.10 5.34 -5.14
CA ALA A 260 -41.94 5.38 -3.93
C ALA A 260 -42.32 6.82 -3.55
N PHE A 261 -41.38 7.78 -3.68
CA PHE A 261 -41.67 9.18 -3.48
C PHE A 261 -42.64 9.73 -4.54
N SER A 262 -42.43 9.42 -5.82
CA SER A 262 -43.24 9.92 -6.92
C SER A 262 -44.67 9.40 -6.86
N ALA A 263 -44.84 8.12 -6.51
CA ALA A 263 -46.16 7.50 -6.34
C ALA A 263 -46.94 8.17 -5.18
N SER A 264 -46.29 8.39 -4.03
CA SER A 264 -46.91 9.06 -2.88
C SER A 264 -47.20 10.54 -3.14
N ALA A 265 -46.34 11.24 -3.88
CA ALA A 265 -46.53 12.62 -4.31
C ALA A 265 -47.72 12.73 -5.26
N TRP A 266 -47.84 11.83 -6.22
CA TRP A 266 -48.96 11.74 -7.12
C TRP A 266 -50.28 11.54 -6.38
N ALA A 267 -50.33 10.54 -5.45
CA ALA A 267 -51.49 10.26 -4.61
C ALA A 267 -51.91 11.48 -3.75
N THR A 268 -50.93 12.28 -3.30
CA THR A 268 -51.20 13.51 -2.53
C THR A 268 -51.81 14.61 -3.40
N ILE A 269 -51.31 14.79 -4.64
CA ILE A 269 -51.78 15.86 -5.56
C ILE A 269 -53.13 15.52 -6.15
N THR A 270 -53.40 14.24 -6.47
CA THR A 270 -54.67 13.81 -7.04
C THR A 270 -55.74 13.52 -6.00
N GLU A 271 -55.36 13.55 -4.73
CA GLU A 271 -56.22 13.14 -3.57
C GLU A 271 -56.77 11.71 -3.67
N GLN A 272 -56.23 10.89 -4.59
CA GLN A 272 -56.66 9.52 -4.85
C GLN A 272 -55.50 8.54 -4.48
N GLY A 273 -55.89 7.44 -3.83
CA GLY A 273 -54.95 6.39 -3.43
C GLY A 273 -54.30 6.64 -2.06
N GLU A 274 -53.41 5.74 -1.71
CA GLU A 274 -52.69 5.79 -0.43
C GLU A 274 -51.33 6.48 -0.56
N VAL A 275 -50.93 7.16 0.52
CA VAL A 275 -49.61 7.80 0.63
C VAL A 275 -48.70 7.02 1.56
N TYR A 276 -47.45 6.94 1.23
CA TYR A 276 -46.44 6.08 1.92
C TYR A 276 -45.17 6.84 2.28
N PHE A 277 -45.31 8.11 2.67
CA PHE A 277 -44.14 8.96 3.03
C PHE A 277 -43.42 8.43 4.26
N GLU A 278 -44.10 7.78 5.20
CA GLU A 278 -43.51 7.12 6.35
C GLU A 278 -42.60 5.96 5.91
N SER A 279 -43.04 5.18 4.94
CA SER A 279 -42.27 4.04 4.42
C SER A 279 -41.05 4.53 3.64
N VAL A 280 -41.19 5.57 2.78
CA VAL A 280 -40.07 6.18 2.04
C VAL A 280 -39.03 6.76 3.00
N SER A 281 -39.49 7.47 4.03
CA SER A 281 -38.61 8.10 5.01
C SER A 281 -37.86 7.07 5.85
N MET A 282 -38.55 6.06 6.36
CA MET A 282 -37.95 4.98 7.16
C MET A 282 -36.98 4.14 6.34
N PHE A 283 -37.34 3.75 5.13
CA PHE A 283 -36.51 3.03 4.19
C PHE A 283 -35.23 3.79 3.86
N THR A 284 -35.34 5.07 3.48
CA THR A 284 -34.20 5.92 3.17
C THR A 284 -33.28 6.09 4.39
N PHE A 285 -33.86 6.26 5.58
CA PHE A 285 -33.08 6.39 6.82
C PHE A 285 -32.34 5.10 7.18
N LEU A 286 -32.99 3.93 7.10
CA LEU A 286 -32.35 2.65 7.37
C LEU A 286 -31.22 2.34 6.37
N LEU A 287 -31.42 2.65 5.08
CA LEU A 287 -30.37 2.51 4.07
C LEU A 287 -29.18 3.43 4.37
N LEU A 288 -29.46 4.65 4.82
CA LEU A 288 -28.42 5.63 5.19
C LEU A 288 -27.64 5.13 6.42
N ILE A 289 -28.32 4.52 7.42
CA ILE A 289 -27.64 3.83 8.53
C ILE A 289 -26.73 2.71 8.01
N GLY A 290 -27.23 1.85 7.13
CA GLY A 290 -26.45 0.77 6.54
C GLY A 290 -25.20 1.28 5.84
N LYS A 291 -25.33 2.32 5.02
CA LYS A 291 -24.20 2.96 4.32
C LYS A 291 -23.21 3.64 5.27
N PHE A 292 -23.69 4.25 6.34
CA PHE A 292 -22.86 4.82 7.40
C PHE A 292 -22.06 3.75 8.17
N LEU A 293 -22.69 2.65 8.55
CA LEU A 293 -22.02 1.54 9.23
C LEU A 293 -20.97 0.89 8.32
N GLU A 294 -21.27 0.72 7.04
CA GLU A 294 -20.33 0.26 6.03
C GLU A 294 -19.12 1.19 5.93
N PHE A 295 -19.37 2.52 5.80
CA PHE A 295 -18.32 3.54 5.77
C PHE A 295 -17.45 3.48 7.03
N ARG A 296 -18.05 3.42 8.22
CA ARG A 296 -17.33 3.39 9.50
C ARG A 296 -16.47 2.13 9.65
N ALA A 297 -17.00 0.98 9.26
CA ALA A 297 -16.27 -0.28 9.32
C ALA A 297 -15.08 -0.32 8.35
N ARG A 298 -15.29 0.18 7.13
CA ARG A 298 -14.24 0.32 6.11
C ARG A 298 -13.15 1.31 6.57
N SER A 299 -13.55 2.46 7.10
CA SER A 299 -12.62 3.47 7.65
C SER A 299 -11.81 2.92 8.83
N HIS A 300 -12.44 2.13 9.72
CA HIS A 300 -11.74 1.52 10.85
C HIS A 300 -10.68 0.50 10.40
N ALA A 301 -11.02 -0.36 9.44
CA ALA A 301 -10.07 -1.30 8.86
C ALA A 301 -8.88 -0.58 8.18
N ALA A 302 -9.11 0.53 7.49
CA ALA A 302 -8.07 1.33 6.85
C ALA A 302 -7.18 2.10 7.86
N GLN A 303 -7.75 2.60 8.96
CA GLN A 303 -7.00 3.34 10.01
C GLN A 303 -5.98 2.48 10.72
N VAL A 304 -6.26 1.20 10.95
CA VAL A 304 -5.31 0.29 11.61
C VAL A 304 -4.03 0.13 10.79
N SER A 305 -4.12 0.25 9.47
CA SER A 305 -2.98 0.20 8.55
C SER A 305 -2.21 1.54 8.46
N ALA A 306 -2.86 2.66 8.74
CA ALA A 306 -2.27 4.00 8.60
C ALA A 306 -1.40 4.45 9.80
N ASN A 307 -1.34 3.67 10.87
CA ASN A 307 -0.61 4.05 12.09
C ASN A 307 0.92 4.13 11.89
N LEU A 308 1.49 3.45 10.90
CA LEU A 308 2.92 3.53 10.58
C LEU A 308 3.36 4.94 10.18
N LEU A 309 2.48 5.72 9.57
CA LEU A 309 2.76 7.11 9.14
C LEU A 309 2.87 8.10 10.31
N LYS A 310 2.23 7.78 11.45
CA LYS A 310 2.29 8.63 12.65
C LYS A 310 3.65 8.58 13.37
N LEU A 311 4.52 7.66 12.96
CA LEU A 311 5.82 7.42 13.58
C LEU A 311 6.94 8.24 12.97
N MET A 312 6.70 8.92 11.85
CA MET A 312 7.72 9.79 11.25
C MET A 312 7.90 11.03 12.14
N PRO A 313 9.08 11.23 12.74
CA PRO A 313 9.35 12.42 13.52
C PRO A 313 9.31 13.66 12.64
N MET A 314 8.74 14.74 13.16
CA MET A 314 8.62 16.01 12.43
C MET A 314 9.88 16.87 12.59
N THR A 315 10.62 16.70 13.69
CA THR A 315 11.77 17.52 14.06
C THR A 315 12.99 16.68 14.39
N ALA A 316 14.16 17.25 14.24
CA ALA A 316 15.45 16.67 14.57
C ALA A 316 16.39 17.74 15.17
N THR A 317 17.26 17.36 16.08
CA THR A 317 18.30 18.23 16.63
C THR A 317 19.59 18.01 15.84
N ARG A 318 19.84 18.91 14.88
CA ARG A 318 21.08 18.86 14.06
C ARG A 318 22.24 19.48 14.82
N LEU A 319 23.41 18.84 14.74
CA LEU A 319 24.67 19.35 15.28
C LEU A 319 25.47 20.02 14.16
N THR A 320 25.74 21.30 14.29
CA THR A 320 26.62 22.06 13.38
C THR A 320 27.95 22.38 14.07
N ILE A 321 29.03 22.14 13.36
CA ILE A 321 30.37 22.44 13.82
C ILE A 321 30.70 23.84 13.32
N GLU A 322 30.74 24.84 14.20
CA GLU A 322 31.24 26.17 13.89
C GLU A 322 32.75 26.22 14.25
N GLU A 323 33.59 26.35 13.26
CA GLU A 323 34.99 26.73 13.46
C GLU A 323 35.05 28.21 13.84
N SER A 324 35.20 28.52 15.13
CA SER A 324 35.41 29.89 15.54
C SER A 324 36.85 30.32 15.16
N ASN A 325 36.96 31.12 14.13
CA ASN A 325 38.19 31.90 13.84
C ASN A 325 38.42 32.93 14.97
N ALA A 326 38.98 32.50 16.08
CA ALA A 326 39.54 33.41 17.03
C ALA A 326 40.91 33.87 16.47
N ALA A 327 40.90 34.97 15.75
CA ALA A 327 42.12 35.71 15.44
C ALA A 327 42.77 36.12 16.75
N ASN A 328 44.05 35.73 16.92
CA ASN A 328 44.97 36.02 18.03
C ASN A 328 44.86 35.14 19.27
N THR A 329 45.55 34.06 19.28
CA THR A 329 46.60 33.54 20.18
C THR A 329 46.68 32.01 20.07
N SER A 330 47.91 31.55 19.99
CA SER A 330 48.32 30.17 19.80
C SER A 330 47.57 29.11 20.62
N LYS A 331 47.15 28.03 19.92
CA LYS A 331 46.79 26.69 20.41
C LYS A 331 45.50 26.59 21.23
N ALA A 332 44.42 26.38 20.56
CA ALA A 332 43.36 25.37 20.76
C ALA A 332 42.19 25.76 19.87
N ILE A 333 41.92 24.96 18.85
CA ILE A 333 40.66 25.05 18.07
C ILE A 333 39.56 24.65 19.03
N LYS A 334 38.79 25.61 19.54
CA LYS A 334 37.57 25.34 20.30
C LYS A 334 36.45 25.06 19.31
N THR A 335 36.21 23.80 19.04
CA THR A 335 35.07 23.34 18.25
C THR A 335 33.81 23.61 19.07
N VAL A 336 32.99 24.57 18.67
CA VAL A 336 31.68 24.83 19.32
C VAL A 336 30.68 24.04 18.53
N ILE A 337 30.13 23.02 19.19
CA ILE A 337 28.99 22.23 18.65
C ILE A 337 27.72 23.01 19.00
N LYS A 338 27.00 23.45 17.98
CA LYS A 338 25.71 24.14 18.11
C LYS A 338 24.58 23.18 17.83
N GLU A 339 23.64 23.07 18.75
CA GLU A 339 22.40 22.33 18.54
C GLU A 339 21.38 23.23 17.84
N GLU A 340 20.86 22.78 16.71
CA GLU A 340 19.82 23.48 15.94
C GLU A 340 18.62 22.55 15.76
N LEU A 341 17.45 23.01 16.16
CA LEU A 341 16.20 22.27 15.91
C LEU A 341 15.73 22.51 14.48
N VAL A 342 15.72 21.48 13.66
CA VAL A 342 15.33 21.54 12.25
C VAL A 342 14.16 20.59 11.98
N ALA A 343 13.41 20.81 10.90
CA ALA A 343 12.47 19.81 10.45
C ALA A 343 13.23 18.57 9.95
N ALA A 344 12.81 17.36 10.37
CA ALA A 344 13.48 16.11 10.00
C ALA A 344 13.62 15.92 8.46
N LYS A 345 12.72 16.52 7.69
CA LYS A 345 12.77 16.53 6.21
C LYS A 345 13.90 17.38 5.62
N LEU A 346 14.46 18.30 6.38
CA LEU A 346 15.54 19.17 5.95
C LEU A 346 16.93 18.58 6.22
N LEU A 347 16.99 17.40 6.85
CA LEU A 347 18.25 16.69 7.04
C LEU A 347 18.81 16.24 5.68
N ILE A 348 20.10 16.43 5.52
CA ILE A 348 20.86 15.97 4.35
C ILE A 348 21.79 14.82 4.75
N ILE A 349 22.28 14.09 3.76
CA ILE A 349 23.28 13.03 3.99
C ILE A 349 24.52 13.67 4.58
N ASP A 350 25.16 12.98 5.53
CA ASP A 350 26.31 13.40 6.32
C ASP A 350 26.01 14.41 7.45
N ASP A 351 24.75 14.85 7.65
CA ASP A 351 24.38 15.60 8.85
C ASP A 351 24.56 14.77 10.11
N PHE A 352 24.97 15.43 11.20
CA PHE A 352 25.03 14.82 12.53
C PHE A 352 23.78 15.22 13.32
N VAL A 353 23.10 14.23 13.90
CA VAL A 353 21.87 14.43 14.66
C VAL A 353 22.03 13.89 16.06
N LEU A 354 21.71 14.72 17.06
CA LEU A 354 21.64 14.31 18.46
C LEU A 354 20.25 13.74 18.76
N ILE A 355 20.20 12.54 19.32
CA ILE A 355 18.98 11.86 19.69
C ILE A 355 19.00 11.61 21.20
N LYS A 356 18.10 12.28 21.91
CA LYS A 356 17.99 12.21 23.37
C LYS A 356 17.18 10.97 23.80
N PRO A 357 17.28 10.52 25.05
CA PRO A 357 16.48 9.43 25.59
C PRO A 357 14.99 9.65 25.39
N GLY A 358 14.28 8.61 24.93
CA GLY A 358 12.85 8.64 24.63
C GLY A 358 12.47 9.32 23.31
N GLU A 359 13.40 9.93 22.58
CA GLU A 359 13.13 10.55 21.29
C GLU A 359 13.05 9.50 20.18
N THR A 360 12.26 9.82 19.16
CA THR A 360 12.19 9.01 17.94
C THR A 360 13.34 9.39 17.00
N ILE A 361 14.02 8.39 16.46
CA ILE A 361 15.13 8.57 15.52
C ILE A 361 14.61 9.18 14.20
N PRO A 362 15.14 10.37 13.77
CA PRO A 362 14.54 11.14 12.69
C PRO A 362 14.94 10.69 11.28
N ALA A 363 16.07 10.03 11.13
CA ALA A 363 16.60 9.59 9.84
C ALA A 363 17.39 8.29 10.00
N ASP A 364 17.55 7.54 8.91
CA ASP A 364 18.44 6.36 8.90
C ASP A 364 19.89 6.83 8.96
N GLY A 365 20.70 6.19 9.80
CA GLY A 365 22.08 6.59 9.98
C GLY A 365 22.93 5.55 10.71
N ILE A 366 24.17 5.95 11.00
CA ILE A 366 25.16 5.16 11.73
C ILE A 366 25.49 5.93 13.01
N VAL A 367 25.53 5.21 14.14
CA VAL A 367 25.92 5.79 15.44
C VAL A 367 27.40 6.14 15.40
N THR A 368 27.71 7.42 15.60
CA THR A 368 29.09 7.92 15.66
C THR A 368 29.57 8.13 17.09
N GLN A 369 28.65 8.37 18.03
CA GLN A 369 28.95 8.57 19.43
C GLN A 369 27.79 8.14 20.34
N GLY A 370 28.11 7.54 21.46
CA GLY A 370 27.16 7.08 22.46
C GLY A 370 26.82 5.59 22.33
N SER A 371 26.03 5.10 23.27
CA SER A 371 25.43 3.77 23.25
C SER A 371 24.07 3.82 23.93
N SER A 372 23.08 3.09 23.43
CA SER A 372 21.74 3.08 23.96
C SER A 372 21.00 1.80 23.57
N GLN A 373 19.89 1.54 24.26
CA GLN A 373 18.91 0.54 23.84
C GLN A 373 17.89 1.19 22.92
N VAL A 374 17.68 0.67 21.74
CA VAL A 374 16.73 1.20 20.76
C VAL A 374 15.56 0.23 20.60
N ASN A 375 14.36 0.73 20.76
CA ASN A 375 13.13 -0.03 20.56
C ASN A 375 12.77 -0.04 19.07
N GLU A 376 13.00 -1.18 18.41
CA GLU A 376 12.71 -1.41 16.99
C GLU A 376 11.39 -2.19 16.76
N ALA A 377 10.55 -2.34 17.80
CA ALA A 377 9.32 -3.14 17.74
C ALA A 377 8.37 -2.75 16.62
N MET A 378 8.40 -1.49 16.18
CA MET A 378 7.57 -0.97 15.11
C MET A 378 8.03 -1.47 13.73
N LEU A 379 9.29 -1.80 13.58
CA LEU A 379 9.88 -2.31 12.34
C LEU A 379 9.97 -3.84 12.36
N SER A 380 10.53 -4.41 13.42
CA SER A 380 10.78 -5.85 13.54
C SER A 380 9.60 -6.64 14.11
N GLY A 381 8.69 -5.99 14.85
CA GLY A 381 7.64 -6.64 15.63
C GLY A 381 8.12 -7.22 16.96
N GLU A 382 9.42 -7.14 17.26
CA GLU A 382 10.01 -7.62 18.50
C GLU A 382 9.95 -6.55 19.58
N GLN A 383 9.45 -6.91 20.77
CA GLN A 383 9.28 -5.97 21.88
C GLN A 383 10.57 -5.72 22.67
N MET A 384 11.58 -6.58 22.52
CA MET A 384 12.84 -6.43 23.24
C MET A 384 13.71 -5.34 22.57
N PRO A 385 14.14 -4.32 23.32
CA PRO A 385 15.04 -3.30 22.77
C PRO A 385 16.39 -3.90 22.35
N VAL A 386 16.97 -3.36 21.29
CA VAL A 386 18.26 -3.77 20.73
C VAL A 386 19.35 -2.80 21.17
N ASN A 387 20.47 -3.32 21.70
CA ASN A 387 21.61 -2.49 22.04
C ASN A 387 22.27 -1.94 20.78
N LYS A 388 22.50 -0.63 20.74
CA LYS A 388 23.22 0.06 19.66
C LYS A 388 24.45 0.75 20.24
N ALA A 389 25.58 0.55 19.58
CA ALA A 389 26.88 1.13 19.90
C ALA A 389 27.45 1.86 18.67
N ILE A 390 28.66 2.39 18.79
CA ILE A 390 29.35 3.05 17.67
C ILE A 390 29.45 2.09 16.49
N ASP A 391 29.26 2.60 15.28
CA ASP A 391 29.20 1.91 13.97
C ASP A 391 27.94 1.06 13.74
N ASP A 392 26.98 0.99 14.69
CA ASP A 392 25.71 0.32 14.47
C ASP A 392 24.73 1.17 13.65
N HIS A 393 23.97 0.51 12.79
CA HIS A 393 22.89 1.15 12.03
C HIS A 393 21.66 1.39 12.91
N VAL A 394 21.05 2.57 12.75
CA VAL A 394 19.76 2.94 13.35
C VAL A 394 18.78 3.39 12.27
N PHE A 395 17.50 3.17 12.52
CA PHE A 395 16.45 3.40 11.53
C PHE A 395 15.46 4.48 11.99
N SER A 396 15.03 5.30 11.06
CA SER A 396 13.99 6.31 11.28
C SER A 396 12.71 5.69 11.81
N GLY A 397 12.08 6.35 12.80
CA GLY A 397 10.83 5.89 13.41
C GLY A 397 11.00 4.94 14.59
N THR A 398 12.21 4.46 14.90
CA THR A 398 12.52 3.71 16.11
C THR A 398 12.71 4.64 17.30
N ILE A 399 12.52 4.16 18.51
CA ILE A 399 12.55 4.98 19.73
C ILE A 399 13.85 4.70 20.49
N ASN A 400 14.62 5.78 20.75
CA ASN A 400 15.82 5.72 21.55
C ASN A 400 15.46 5.46 23.04
N GLY A 401 16.21 4.60 23.71
CA GLY A 401 16.04 4.26 25.14
C GLY A 401 16.76 5.24 26.05
N ASP A 402 17.71 4.74 26.84
CA ASP A 402 18.24 5.45 27.99
C ASP A 402 19.48 6.33 27.73
N GLY A 403 20.20 6.10 26.61
CA GLY A 403 21.43 6.81 26.28
C GLY A 403 21.24 7.92 25.25
N ASN A 404 22.15 8.89 25.20
CA ASN A 404 22.26 9.84 24.09
C ASN A 404 22.98 9.16 22.92
N LEU A 405 22.43 9.33 21.72
CA LEU A 405 23.08 8.87 20.49
C LEU A 405 23.39 10.07 19.57
N THR A 406 24.59 10.13 19.04
CA THR A 406 24.91 10.99 17.90
C THR A 406 24.96 10.13 16.66
N VAL A 407 24.10 10.44 15.71
CA VAL A 407 23.91 9.65 14.49
C VAL A 407 24.29 10.47 13.26
N LYS A 408 25.13 9.89 12.40
CA LYS A 408 25.44 10.44 11.09
C LYS A 408 24.40 9.95 10.10
N VAL A 409 23.68 10.87 9.45
CA VAL A 409 22.63 10.57 8.49
C VAL A 409 23.20 9.92 7.24
N THR A 410 22.67 8.75 6.87
CA THR A 410 23.09 8.01 5.67
C THR A 410 22.06 8.05 4.56
N LYS A 411 20.77 8.28 4.89
CA LYS A 411 19.68 8.37 3.92
C LYS A 411 18.76 9.54 4.22
N LEU A 412 18.25 10.17 3.18
CA LEU A 412 17.24 11.21 3.29
C LEU A 412 15.96 10.65 3.93
N SER A 413 15.19 11.48 4.63
CA SER A 413 13.93 11.09 5.27
C SER A 413 12.95 10.43 4.28
N SER A 414 12.89 10.89 3.02
CA SER A 414 12.06 10.30 1.96
C SER A 414 12.54 8.92 1.48
N GLN A 415 13.81 8.62 1.67
CA GLN A 415 14.46 7.36 1.30
C GLN A 415 14.73 6.46 2.53
N SER A 416 14.27 6.88 3.71
CA SER A 416 14.44 6.11 4.94
C SER A 416 13.75 4.75 4.84
N PHE A 417 14.24 3.79 5.61
CA PHE A 417 13.68 2.45 5.71
C PHE A 417 12.17 2.49 6.03
N LEU A 418 11.77 3.34 6.98
CA LEU A 418 10.34 3.52 7.32
C LEU A 418 9.53 4.03 6.12
N SER A 419 10.04 5.01 5.35
CA SER A 419 9.37 5.54 4.16
C SER A 419 9.19 4.46 3.09
N GLN A 420 10.21 3.61 2.89
CA GLN A 420 10.13 2.47 1.99
C GLN A 420 9.09 1.43 2.45
N LEU A 421 9.03 1.12 3.75
CA LEU A 421 8.03 0.22 4.31
C LEU A 421 6.61 0.73 4.12
N ILE A 422 6.38 2.02 4.34
CA ILE A 422 5.09 2.67 4.13
C ILE A 422 4.69 2.52 2.65
N ARG A 423 5.59 2.85 1.74
CA ARG A 423 5.37 2.73 0.29
C ARG A 423 5.00 1.30 -0.12
N LEU A 424 5.77 0.30 0.33
CA LEU A 424 5.49 -1.11 0.02
C LEU A 424 4.13 -1.58 0.58
N SER A 425 3.79 -1.16 1.79
CA SER A 425 2.47 -1.44 2.38
C SER A 425 1.33 -0.81 1.58
N GLU A 426 1.52 0.39 1.05
CA GLU A 426 0.54 1.10 0.23
C GLU A 426 0.39 0.48 -1.16
N GLN A 427 1.48 0.11 -1.80
CA GLN A 427 1.46 -0.62 -3.08
C GLN A 427 0.71 -1.94 -2.96
N SER A 428 0.97 -2.71 -1.89
CA SER A 428 0.25 -3.96 -1.62
C SER A 428 -1.27 -3.77 -1.53
N GLN A 429 -1.71 -2.69 -0.89
CA GLN A 429 -3.14 -2.38 -0.74
C GLN A 429 -3.77 -1.83 -2.02
N ALA A 430 -2.99 -1.29 -2.94
CA ALA A 430 -3.47 -0.77 -4.21
C ALA A 430 -3.83 -1.89 -5.20
N HIS A 431 -3.11 -3.01 -5.20
CA HIS A 431 -3.34 -4.12 -6.12
C HIS A 431 -4.55 -4.97 -5.69
N LYS A 432 -5.48 -5.20 -6.63
CA LYS A 432 -6.63 -6.06 -6.41
C LYS A 432 -6.32 -7.51 -6.74
N PRO A 433 -6.54 -8.44 -5.79
CA PRO A 433 -6.46 -9.87 -6.04
C PRO A 433 -7.46 -10.35 -7.10
N LYS A 434 -7.15 -11.49 -7.74
CA LYS A 434 -8.03 -12.07 -8.80
C LYS A 434 -9.43 -12.39 -8.27
N LEU A 435 -9.55 -12.90 -7.04
CA LEU A 435 -10.83 -13.20 -6.38
C LEU A 435 -11.69 -11.93 -6.19
N ALA A 436 -11.09 -10.79 -5.83
CA ALA A 436 -11.83 -9.54 -5.71
C ALA A 436 -12.36 -9.06 -7.07
N LYS A 437 -11.57 -9.18 -8.15
CA LYS A 437 -12.01 -8.86 -9.52
C LYS A 437 -13.17 -9.76 -9.97
N PHE A 438 -13.12 -11.05 -9.63
CA PHE A 438 -14.20 -12.00 -9.92
C PHE A 438 -15.48 -11.64 -9.16
N SER A 439 -15.39 -11.36 -7.88
CA SER A 439 -16.51 -10.91 -7.04
C SER A 439 -17.21 -9.67 -7.59
N ASP A 440 -16.42 -8.67 -8.04
CA ASP A 440 -16.93 -7.44 -8.63
C ASP A 440 -17.74 -7.73 -9.92
N LYS A 441 -17.25 -8.65 -10.75
CA LYS A 441 -17.93 -9.07 -11.97
C LYS A 441 -19.25 -9.79 -11.67
N VAL A 442 -19.24 -10.70 -10.71
CA VAL A 442 -20.45 -11.41 -10.26
C VAL A 442 -21.47 -10.43 -9.73
N ALA A 443 -21.08 -9.45 -8.91
CA ALA A 443 -21.98 -8.43 -8.37
C ALA A 443 -22.68 -7.62 -9.48
N GLN A 444 -22.00 -7.29 -10.57
CA GLN A 444 -22.59 -6.56 -11.71
C GLN A 444 -23.70 -7.37 -12.40
N TYR A 445 -23.45 -8.64 -12.69
CA TYR A 445 -24.47 -9.53 -13.29
C TYR A 445 -25.64 -9.72 -12.35
N PHE A 446 -25.37 -9.82 -11.05
CA PHE A 446 -26.41 -9.97 -10.04
C PHE A 446 -27.37 -8.78 -10.02
N VAL A 447 -26.88 -7.55 -10.08
CA VAL A 447 -27.71 -6.34 -10.15
C VAL A 447 -28.57 -6.34 -11.43
N ALA A 448 -28.04 -6.78 -12.56
CA ALA A 448 -28.82 -6.90 -13.79
C ALA A 448 -29.99 -7.92 -13.65
N ILE A 449 -29.69 -9.08 -13.05
CA ILE A 449 -30.69 -10.11 -12.77
C ILE A 449 -31.79 -9.56 -11.83
N ILE A 450 -31.41 -8.83 -10.81
CA ILE A 450 -32.37 -8.20 -9.88
C ILE A 450 -33.33 -7.25 -10.60
N LEU A 451 -32.79 -6.37 -11.46
CA LEU A 451 -33.63 -5.42 -12.21
C LEU A 451 -34.61 -6.16 -13.13
N LEU A 452 -34.17 -7.22 -13.80
CA LEU A 452 -35.04 -8.06 -14.62
C LEU A 452 -36.10 -8.78 -13.77
N THR A 453 -35.72 -9.34 -12.61
CA THR A 453 -36.64 -9.99 -11.67
C THR A 453 -37.67 -8.99 -11.13
N ALA A 454 -37.23 -7.76 -10.80
CA ALA A 454 -38.12 -6.71 -10.33
C ALA A 454 -39.16 -6.32 -11.38
N ILE A 455 -38.75 -6.19 -12.65
CA ILE A 455 -39.68 -5.95 -13.77
C ILE A 455 -40.66 -7.12 -13.90
N GLY A 456 -40.18 -8.36 -13.92
CA GLY A 456 -41.03 -9.56 -13.98
C GLY A 456 -42.04 -9.65 -12.80
N THR A 457 -41.55 -9.33 -11.59
CA THR A 457 -42.40 -9.29 -10.38
C THR A 457 -43.46 -8.19 -10.49
N ALA A 458 -43.09 -6.99 -10.98
CA ALA A 458 -44.03 -5.90 -11.18
C ALA A 458 -45.14 -6.29 -12.17
N LEU A 459 -44.78 -6.90 -13.29
CA LEU A 459 -45.73 -7.34 -14.31
C LEU A 459 -46.65 -8.43 -13.77
N TYR A 460 -46.10 -9.45 -13.08
CA TYR A 460 -46.90 -10.56 -12.53
C TYR A 460 -47.90 -10.08 -11.48
N TRP A 461 -47.44 -9.31 -10.48
CA TRP A 461 -48.29 -8.85 -9.39
C TRP A 461 -49.28 -7.75 -9.80
N HIS A 462 -48.92 -6.95 -10.83
CA HIS A 462 -49.89 -5.98 -11.40
C HIS A 462 -51.12 -6.66 -12.01
N GLN A 463 -50.96 -7.88 -12.53
CA GLN A 463 -52.09 -8.64 -13.08
C GLN A 463 -52.92 -9.36 -12.00
N HIS A 464 -52.28 -9.81 -10.89
CA HIS A 464 -52.94 -10.64 -9.88
C HIS A 464 -53.43 -9.84 -8.67
N LEU A 465 -52.60 -8.90 -8.14
CA LEU A 465 -52.91 -8.06 -6.99
C LEU A 465 -52.29 -6.66 -7.19
N PRO A 466 -52.93 -5.77 -7.97
CA PRO A 466 -52.37 -4.46 -8.35
C PRO A 466 -51.99 -3.60 -7.13
N GLU A 467 -52.76 -3.68 -6.04
CA GLU A 467 -52.53 -2.88 -4.81
C GLU A 467 -51.23 -3.25 -4.11
N GLN A 468 -50.75 -4.50 -4.22
CA GLN A 468 -49.54 -4.99 -3.58
C GLN A 468 -48.33 -5.00 -4.53
N ALA A 469 -48.59 -4.93 -5.84
CA ALA A 469 -47.55 -5.04 -6.87
C ALA A 469 -46.40 -4.08 -6.65
N PHE A 470 -46.69 -2.83 -6.28
CA PHE A 470 -45.73 -1.79 -6.01
C PHE A 470 -44.81 -2.17 -4.83
N TRP A 471 -45.37 -2.63 -3.71
CA TRP A 471 -44.60 -2.94 -2.50
C TRP A 471 -43.73 -4.19 -2.66
N ILE A 472 -44.27 -5.19 -3.32
CA ILE A 472 -43.52 -6.43 -3.60
C ILE A 472 -42.34 -6.12 -4.53
N THR A 473 -42.58 -5.31 -5.57
CA THR A 473 -41.49 -4.87 -6.47
C THR A 473 -40.44 -4.04 -5.74
N LEU A 474 -40.86 -3.14 -4.86
CA LEU A 474 -39.99 -2.35 -4.03
C LEU A 474 -39.15 -3.23 -3.09
N SER A 475 -39.74 -4.25 -2.49
CA SER A 475 -39.08 -5.23 -1.65
C SER A 475 -37.99 -5.98 -2.42
N VAL A 476 -38.26 -6.40 -3.66
CA VAL A 476 -37.29 -7.07 -4.52
C VAL A 476 -36.13 -6.16 -4.85
N LEU A 477 -36.36 -4.88 -5.22
CA LEU A 477 -35.31 -3.92 -5.53
C LEU A 477 -34.36 -3.67 -4.35
N VAL A 478 -34.92 -3.72 -3.13
CA VAL A 478 -34.18 -3.38 -1.92
C VAL A 478 -33.51 -4.59 -1.28
N ALA A 479 -34.20 -5.74 -1.22
CA ALA A 479 -33.75 -6.95 -0.53
C ALA A 479 -32.46 -7.52 -1.07
N THR A 480 -32.13 -7.23 -2.30
CA THR A 480 -31.13 -7.94 -3.09
C THR A 480 -29.86 -7.15 -3.38
N CYS A 481 -29.51 -6.21 -2.48
CA CYS A 481 -28.24 -5.50 -2.57
C CYS A 481 -27.06 -6.48 -2.33
N PRO A 482 -26.10 -6.63 -3.25
CA PRO A 482 -24.93 -7.46 -3.05
C PRO A 482 -23.86 -6.81 -2.18
N CYS A 483 -24.25 -5.97 -1.18
CA CYS A 483 -23.34 -5.19 -0.34
C CYS A 483 -22.36 -6.10 0.43
N ALA A 484 -22.86 -7.19 1.03
CA ALA A 484 -22.05 -8.17 1.75
C ALA A 484 -21.02 -8.85 0.83
N LEU A 485 -21.38 -9.13 -0.42
CA LEU A 485 -20.53 -9.76 -1.42
C LEU A 485 -19.36 -8.86 -1.80
N SER A 486 -19.61 -7.56 -2.02
CA SER A 486 -18.58 -6.60 -2.40
C SER A 486 -17.57 -6.31 -1.28
N LEU A 487 -17.97 -6.53 -0.01
CA LEU A 487 -17.13 -6.29 1.18
C LEU A 487 -16.33 -7.54 1.62
N ALA A 488 -16.75 -8.73 1.20
CA ALA A 488 -16.22 -10.00 1.70
C ALA A 488 -14.70 -10.13 1.57
N THR A 489 -14.15 -9.89 0.38
CA THR A 489 -12.70 -10.01 0.13
C THR A 489 -11.90 -8.81 0.64
N PRO A 490 -12.25 -7.54 0.34
CA PRO A 490 -11.43 -6.39 0.73
C PRO A 490 -11.23 -6.26 2.24
N THR A 491 -12.29 -6.47 3.03
CA THR A 491 -12.20 -6.37 4.49
C THR A 491 -11.34 -7.48 5.10
N ALA A 492 -11.48 -8.72 4.63
CA ALA A 492 -10.68 -9.85 5.09
C ALA A 492 -9.19 -9.64 4.78
N LEU A 493 -8.86 -9.20 3.55
CA LEU A 493 -7.47 -8.92 3.15
C LEU A 493 -6.86 -7.78 3.98
N THR A 494 -7.58 -6.68 4.19
CA THR A 494 -7.09 -5.57 5.00
C THR A 494 -6.79 -6.02 6.44
N CYS A 495 -7.67 -6.81 7.04
CA CYS A 495 -7.46 -7.36 8.38
C CYS A 495 -6.25 -8.32 8.44
N ALA A 496 -6.10 -9.19 7.43
CA ALA A 496 -4.99 -10.13 7.33
C ALA A 496 -3.65 -9.41 7.16
N THR A 497 -3.57 -8.46 6.23
CA THR A 497 -2.36 -7.66 5.98
C THR A 497 -1.97 -6.87 7.24
N THR A 498 -2.94 -6.27 7.92
CA THR A 498 -2.70 -5.57 9.19
C THR A 498 -2.11 -6.50 10.26
N ARG A 499 -2.64 -7.72 10.39
CA ARG A 499 -2.12 -8.72 11.33
C ARG A 499 -0.69 -9.11 10.98
N LEU A 500 -0.40 -9.35 9.70
CA LEU A 500 0.93 -9.73 9.24
C LEU A 500 1.95 -8.61 9.45
N ASN A 501 1.58 -7.37 9.13
CA ASN A 501 2.45 -6.21 9.39
C ASN A 501 2.82 -6.06 10.87
N ARG A 502 1.87 -6.32 11.80
CA ARG A 502 2.15 -6.31 13.25
C ARG A 502 3.12 -7.40 13.70
N ASN A 503 3.24 -8.46 12.92
CA ASN A 503 4.19 -9.56 13.16
C ASN A 503 5.48 -9.42 12.33
N GLY A 504 5.81 -8.22 11.83
CA GLY A 504 7.01 -7.99 11.05
C GLY A 504 7.01 -8.67 9.67
N ILE A 505 5.84 -9.03 9.14
CA ILE A 505 5.69 -9.66 7.82
C ILE A 505 5.03 -8.67 6.88
N MET A 506 5.77 -8.14 5.93
CA MET A 506 5.27 -7.19 4.97
C MET A 506 4.92 -7.85 3.65
N ILE A 507 3.69 -7.63 3.18
CA ILE A 507 3.23 -8.10 1.87
C ILE A 507 3.37 -6.96 0.86
N LYS A 508 4.11 -7.20 -0.23
CA LYS A 508 4.24 -6.29 -1.36
C LYS A 508 3.19 -6.58 -2.44
N SER A 509 2.84 -7.84 -2.63
CA SER A 509 1.96 -8.29 -3.71
C SER A 509 0.70 -8.96 -3.17
N ALA A 510 -0.49 -8.41 -3.48
CA ALA A 510 -1.76 -8.89 -2.93
C ALA A 510 -2.14 -10.33 -3.33
N HIS A 511 -1.59 -10.85 -4.47
CA HIS A 511 -1.85 -12.23 -4.92
C HIS A 511 -1.32 -13.29 -3.95
N VAL A 512 -0.34 -12.94 -3.12
CA VAL A 512 0.26 -13.83 -2.12
C VAL A 512 -0.78 -14.46 -1.21
N MET A 513 -1.77 -13.67 -0.76
CA MET A 513 -2.83 -14.17 0.13
C MET A 513 -3.74 -15.20 -0.52
N GLU A 514 -3.83 -15.22 -1.85
CA GLU A 514 -4.60 -16.19 -2.64
C GLU A 514 -3.77 -17.43 -3.01
N THR A 515 -2.46 -17.24 -3.21
CA THR A 515 -1.54 -18.27 -3.70
C THR A 515 -0.94 -19.09 -2.56
N MET A 516 -0.58 -18.43 -1.45
CA MET A 516 0.06 -19.07 -0.30
C MET A 516 -0.71 -20.27 0.27
N PRO A 517 -2.06 -20.27 0.37
CA PRO A 517 -2.81 -21.46 0.81
C PRO A 517 -2.76 -22.66 -0.13
N LYS A 518 -2.20 -22.47 -1.33
CA LYS A 518 -2.10 -23.50 -2.38
C LYS A 518 -0.66 -23.96 -2.62
N VAL A 519 0.31 -23.44 -1.85
CA VAL A 519 1.72 -23.78 -2.01
C VAL A 519 1.93 -25.27 -1.70
N ASP A 520 2.53 -25.99 -2.66
CA ASP A 520 2.88 -27.40 -2.54
C ASP A 520 4.33 -27.57 -2.11
N VAL A 521 5.23 -26.70 -2.61
CA VAL A 521 6.67 -26.81 -2.44
C VAL A 521 7.25 -25.53 -1.84
N PHE A 522 8.00 -25.66 -0.76
CA PHE A 522 8.84 -24.61 -0.21
C PHE A 522 10.29 -24.81 -0.64
N ALA A 523 10.80 -23.90 -1.45
CA ALA A 523 12.19 -23.85 -1.87
C ALA A 523 12.93 -22.81 -1.02
N PHE A 524 14.00 -23.25 -0.34
CA PHE A 524 14.82 -22.38 0.50
C PHE A 524 16.20 -22.18 -0.09
N ASP A 525 16.67 -20.93 -0.14
CA ASP A 525 18.10 -20.69 -0.24
C ASP A 525 18.80 -21.12 1.07
N LYS A 526 20.10 -21.45 1.01
CA LYS A 526 20.85 -21.84 2.19
C LYS A 526 21.37 -20.59 2.94
N THR A 527 22.21 -19.81 2.25
CA THR A 527 23.02 -18.76 2.85
C THR A 527 22.20 -17.51 3.17
N GLY A 528 22.28 -16.99 4.41
CA GLY A 528 21.47 -15.84 4.84
C GLY A 528 19.98 -16.12 5.01
N THR A 529 19.50 -17.33 4.66
CA THR A 529 18.10 -17.75 4.77
C THR A 529 17.94 -18.84 5.83
N ILE A 530 18.30 -20.09 5.54
CA ILE A 530 18.33 -21.18 6.55
C ILE A 530 19.45 -20.95 7.55
N THR A 531 20.55 -20.37 7.10
CA THR A 531 21.68 -19.96 7.93
C THR A 531 21.63 -18.46 8.19
N THR A 532 22.39 -18.01 9.17
CA THR A 532 22.44 -16.58 9.54
C THR A 532 23.16 -15.72 8.50
N GLY A 533 24.01 -16.31 7.65
CA GLY A 533 24.95 -15.61 6.77
C GLY A 533 26.17 -15.06 7.54
N GLU A 534 26.21 -15.27 8.83
CA GLU A 534 27.35 -14.95 9.68
C GLU A 534 28.25 -16.17 9.83
N PHE A 535 29.45 -16.05 9.34
CA PHE A 535 30.44 -17.13 9.47
C PHE A 535 31.07 -17.11 10.85
N SER A 536 31.36 -18.29 11.40
CA SER A 536 32.14 -18.47 12.60
C SER A 536 33.32 -19.41 12.34
N ILE A 537 34.42 -19.23 13.09
CA ILE A 537 35.57 -20.12 12.99
C ILE A 537 35.31 -21.34 13.83
N GLN A 538 34.99 -22.48 13.20
CA GLN A 538 34.74 -23.75 13.88
C GLN A 538 36.01 -24.40 14.34
N LYS A 539 37.04 -24.41 13.49
CA LYS A 539 38.28 -25.08 13.79
C LYS A 539 39.45 -24.36 13.13
N THR A 540 40.47 -24.10 13.92
CA THR A 540 41.79 -23.64 13.48
C THR A 540 42.81 -24.78 13.67
N LYS A 541 43.51 -25.18 12.60
CA LYS A 541 44.60 -26.16 12.65
C LYS A 541 45.88 -25.43 12.24
N VAL A 542 46.76 -25.23 13.22
CA VAL A 542 48.10 -24.68 12.96
C VAL A 542 49.01 -25.80 12.43
N ILE A 543 49.69 -25.52 11.35
CA ILE A 543 50.57 -26.49 10.65
C ILE A 543 52.05 -26.20 11.04
N ALA A 544 52.46 -24.96 10.98
CA ALA A 544 53.80 -24.51 11.34
C ALA A 544 53.96 -24.30 12.86
N THR A 545 53.78 -25.35 13.68
CA THR A 545 53.71 -25.26 15.15
C THR A 545 55.00 -24.82 15.85
N LYS A 546 56.14 -24.80 15.15
CA LYS A 546 57.43 -24.35 15.73
C LYS A 546 57.55 -22.82 15.80
N GLU A 547 56.88 -22.08 14.89
CA GLU A 547 57.02 -20.64 14.77
C GLU A 547 55.73 -19.89 15.10
N TYR A 548 54.54 -20.54 14.95
CA TYR A 548 53.22 -19.93 15.10
C TYR A 548 52.36 -20.70 16.09
N ASN A 549 51.72 -19.97 16.95
CA ASN A 549 50.62 -20.51 17.78
C ASN A 549 49.27 -20.14 17.17
N GLN A 550 48.20 -20.65 17.72
CA GLN A 550 46.84 -20.41 17.22
C GLN A 550 46.47 -18.94 17.29
N GLU A 551 46.83 -18.25 18.34
CA GLU A 551 46.51 -16.83 18.54
C GLU A 551 47.24 -15.95 17.51
N ASN A 552 48.53 -16.20 17.27
CA ASN A 552 49.31 -15.48 16.28
C ASN A 552 48.79 -15.72 14.84
N ALA A 553 48.40 -16.96 14.51
CA ALA A 553 47.86 -17.27 13.20
C ALA A 553 46.51 -16.55 12.98
N LEU A 554 45.65 -16.46 13.99
CA LEU A 554 44.42 -15.71 13.95
C LEU A 554 44.60 -14.22 13.89
N ALA A 555 45.58 -13.63 14.61
CA ALA A 555 45.92 -12.23 14.60
C ALA A 555 46.48 -11.76 13.23
N ILE A 556 47.35 -12.60 12.62
CA ILE A 556 47.87 -12.34 11.25
C ILE A 556 46.71 -12.41 10.24
N ALA A 557 45.83 -13.42 10.31
CA ALA A 557 44.69 -13.52 9.45
C ALA A 557 43.75 -12.31 9.60
N ALA A 558 43.52 -11.86 10.84
CA ALA A 558 42.70 -10.69 11.13
C ALA A 558 43.32 -9.39 10.60
N ALA A 559 44.65 -9.26 10.63
CA ALA A 559 45.32 -8.10 10.10
C ALA A 559 45.19 -7.99 8.57
N LEU A 560 45.27 -9.09 7.84
CA LEU A 560 45.06 -9.16 6.39
C LEU A 560 43.61 -8.90 6.01
N GLU A 561 42.69 -9.65 6.65
CA GLU A 561 41.25 -9.62 6.34
C GLU A 561 40.58 -8.29 6.74
N SER A 562 41.20 -7.47 7.59
CA SER A 562 40.67 -6.16 7.96
C SER A 562 40.57 -5.16 6.78
N HIS A 563 41.20 -5.47 5.65
CA HIS A 563 41.13 -4.70 4.42
C HIS A 563 40.14 -5.30 3.40
N SER A 564 39.43 -6.37 3.78
CA SER A 564 38.44 -7.06 2.94
C SER A 564 37.03 -6.87 3.51
N GLU A 565 36.09 -6.46 2.67
CA GLU A 565 34.66 -6.40 3.03
C GLU A 565 33.93 -7.75 2.82
N HIS A 566 34.67 -8.80 2.49
CA HIS A 566 34.08 -10.10 2.24
C HIS A 566 33.49 -10.70 3.52
N PRO A 567 32.28 -11.37 3.49
CA PRO A 567 31.66 -11.96 4.68
C PRO A 567 32.56 -12.93 5.46
N LEU A 568 33.48 -13.61 4.78
CA LEU A 568 34.46 -14.52 5.39
C LEU A 568 35.52 -13.80 6.23
N ALA A 569 35.69 -12.47 6.07
CA ALA A 569 36.64 -11.66 6.83
C ALA A 569 36.12 -11.34 8.26
N LYS A 570 34.81 -11.17 8.42
CA LYS A 570 34.18 -10.77 9.70
C LYS A 570 34.55 -11.65 10.89
N PRO A 571 34.60 -13.00 10.81
CA PRO A 571 34.98 -13.85 11.94
C PRO A 571 36.35 -13.58 12.49
N PHE A 572 37.29 -13.13 11.65
CA PHE A 572 38.65 -12.81 12.07
C PHE A 572 38.74 -11.48 12.81
N ALA A 573 37.82 -10.55 12.61
CA ALA A 573 37.84 -9.22 13.26
C ALA A 573 37.92 -9.28 14.79
N LYS A 574 37.29 -10.31 15.41
CA LYS A 574 37.32 -10.56 16.86
C LYS A 574 38.73 -10.91 17.38
N HIS A 575 39.65 -11.32 16.52
CA HIS A 575 41.01 -11.73 16.84
C HIS A 575 42.05 -10.69 16.43
N ARG A 576 41.58 -9.44 16.16
CA ARG A 576 42.46 -8.36 15.74
C ARG A 576 43.44 -7.95 16.87
N ASP A 577 44.73 -8.06 16.59
CA ASP A 577 45.78 -7.45 17.39
C ASP A 577 46.23 -6.14 16.70
N PHE A 578 46.00 -5.02 17.37
CA PHE A 578 46.34 -3.69 16.84
C PHE A 578 47.86 -3.41 16.78
N SER A 579 48.68 -4.29 17.36
CA SER A 579 50.13 -4.20 17.21
C SER A 579 50.64 -4.77 15.87
N ILE A 580 49.83 -5.57 15.18
CA ILE A 580 50.15 -6.22 13.91
C ILE A 580 49.55 -5.39 12.76
N HIS A 581 50.38 -4.76 11.97
CA HIS A 581 49.97 -3.97 10.81
C HIS A 581 50.34 -4.69 9.51
N ALA A 582 49.34 -4.89 8.65
CA ALA A 582 49.60 -5.36 7.30
C ALA A 582 49.80 -4.17 6.35
N ASN A 583 50.91 -4.20 5.59
CA ASN A 583 51.23 -3.22 4.58
C ASN A 583 51.12 -3.83 3.18
N ASN A 584 50.94 -3.00 2.15
CA ASN A 584 50.86 -3.42 0.75
C ASN A 584 49.81 -4.54 0.56
N VAL A 585 48.62 -4.31 1.14
CA VAL A 585 47.54 -5.31 1.07
C VAL A 585 46.84 -5.25 -0.28
N GLU A 586 46.76 -6.40 -0.95
CA GLU A 586 46.05 -6.60 -2.21
C GLU A 586 44.93 -7.59 -2.04
N VAL A 587 43.70 -7.18 -2.42
CA VAL A 587 42.53 -8.06 -2.45
C VAL A 587 42.37 -8.70 -3.82
N HIS A 588 42.51 -10.03 -3.88
CA HIS A 588 42.37 -10.83 -5.12
C HIS A 588 40.94 -11.35 -5.22
N SER A 589 40.13 -10.75 -6.08
CA SER A 589 38.70 -11.07 -6.23
C SER A 589 38.47 -12.56 -6.45
N GLY A 590 37.63 -13.15 -5.60
CA GLY A 590 37.26 -14.58 -5.62
C GLY A 590 38.36 -15.56 -5.20
N LYS A 591 39.56 -15.07 -4.79
CA LYS A 591 40.74 -15.88 -4.39
C LYS A 591 41.11 -15.71 -2.92
N GLY A 592 41.38 -14.47 -2.47
CA GLY A 592 41.78 -14.15 -1.11
C GLY A 592 42.47 -12.81 -1.00
N VAL A 593 43.24 -12.63 0.07
CA VAL A 593 43.97 -11.39 0.39
C VAL A 593 45.48 -11.69 0.55
N SER A 594 46.33 -10.81 0.07
CA SER A 594 47.80 -10.87 0.29
C SER A 594 48.27 -9.56 0.91
N GLY A 595 49.34 -9.61 1.72
CA GLY A 595 49.94 -8.41 2.33
C GLY A 595 51.25 -8.73 3.04
N THR A 596 51.98 -7.68 3.41
CA THR A 596 53.30 -7.81 4.06
C THR A 596 53.17 -7.43 5.53
N ILE A 597 53.66 -8.32 6.42
CA ILE A 597 53.71 -8.11 7.88
C ILE A 597 55.17 -8.38 8.32
N ASN A 598 55.80 -7.42 8.96
CA ASN A 598 57.19 -7.52 9.43
C ASN A 598 58.17 -7.98 8.36
N GLY A 599 58.03 -7.51 7.11
CA GLY A 599 58.90 -7.82 5.98
C GLY A 599 58.66 -9.22 5.34
N LYS A 600 57.71 -10.02 5.83
CA LYS A 600 57.30 -11.30 5.21
C LYS A 600 55.95 -11.13 4.51
N THR A 601 55.78 -11.81 3.37
CA THR A 601 54.54 -11.75 2.60
C THR A 601 53.62 -12.90 3.04
N TYR A 602 52.37 -12.52 3.42
CA TYR A 602 51.33 -13.45 3.83
C TYR A 602 50.19 -13.47 2.83
N HIS A 603 49.59 -14.65 2.69
CA HIS A 603 48.42 -14.86 1.84
C HIS A 603 47.35 -15.61 2.63
N ILE A 604 46.10 -15.12 2.59
CA ILE A 604 44.94 -15.83 3.14
C ILE A 604 43.88 -15.97 2.06
N GLY A 605 43.32 -17.18 1.87
CA GLY A 605 42.31 -17.35 0.85
C GLY A 605 42.00 -18.82 0.54
N LYS A 606 41.33 -19.01 -0.61
CA LYS A 606 40.91 -20.35 -1.05
C LYS A 606 42.07 -21.32 -1.19
N PRO A 607 41.94 -22.54 -0.71
CA PRO A 607 42.97 -23.58 -0.88
C PRO A 607 43.39 -23.78 -2.34
N SER A 608 42.45 -23.76 -3.28
CA SER A 608 42.69 -23.94 -4.72
C SER A 608 43.61 -22.86 -5.32
N TRP A 609 43.59 -21.63 -4.79
CA TRP A 609 44.45 -20.54 -5.22
C TRP A 609 45.87 -20.68 -4.68
N LEU A 610 45.99 -21.16 -3.42
CA LEU A 610 47.25 -21.20 -2.72
C LEU A 610 48.01 -22.52 -2.94
N ILE A 611 47.27 -23.64 -3.14
CA ILE A 611 47.80 -25.01 -3.27
C ILE A 611 48.51 -25.26 -4.62
N SER A 612 48.31 -24.44 -5.63
CA SER A 612 49.10 -24.55 -6.87
C SER A 612 50.62 -24.46 -6.62
N LYS A 613 51.05 -24.03 -5.42
CA LYS A 613 52.42 -23.83 -4.98
C LYS A 613 52.92 -24.90 -3.99
N LEU A 614 52.10 -25.96 -3.66
CA LEU A 614 52.41 -26.93 -2.63
C LEU A 614 52.53 -28.37 -3.17
N THR A 615 53.47 -29.12 -2.59
CA THR A 615 53.75 -30.53 -2.95
C THR A 615 52.81 -31.56 -2.39
N ASP A 616 52.06 -31.28 -1.27
CA ASP A 616 51.16 -32.23 -0.62
C ASP A 616 49.75 -31.68 -0.59
N LYS A 617 48.82 -32.21 -1.44
CA LYS A 617 47.58 -31.55 -1.82
C LYS A 617 46.32 -31.97 -1.05
N GLN A 618 46.30 -33.13 -0.38
CA GLN A 618 45.03 -33.69 0.07
C GLN A 618 44.44 -33.15 1.38
N ASP A 619 45.30 -32.74 2.35
CA ASP A 619 44.84 -32.28 3.67
C ASP A 619 44.28 -30.83 3.70
N TYR A 620 44.65 -30.01 2.75
CA TYR A 620 44.29 -28.59 2.72
C TYR A 620 43.00 -28.30 1.93
N LEU A 621 42.65 -29.14 0.98
CA LEU A 621 41.46 -28.97 0.12
C LEU A 621 40.13 -29.02 0.89
N SER A 622 40.14 -29.53 2.11
CA SER A 622 38.95 -29.61 2.96
C SER A 622 38.72 -28.37 3.82
N ALA A 623 39.69 -27.42 3.87
CA ALA A 623 39.59 -26.21 4.66
C ALA A 623 38.79 -25.11 3.91
N SER A 624 38.14 -24.20 4.64
CA SER A 624 37.45 -23.04 4.07
C SER A 624 38.44 -21.99 3.55
N CYS A 625 39.52 -21.73 4.30
CA CYS A 625 40.64 -20.88 3.88
C CYS A 625 41.96 -21.37 4.51
N VAL A 626 43.06 -20.96 3.86
CA VAL A 626 44.44 -21.29 4.27
C VAL A 626 45.20 -20.00 4.44
N LEU A 627 45.99 -19.88 5.52
CA LEU A 627 46.97 -18.85 5.73
C LEU A 627 48.37 -19.38 5.36
N MET A 628 49.07 -18.68 4.52
CA MET A 628 50.45 -18.97 4.10
C MET A 628 51.42 -17.80 4.36
N CYS A 629 52.67 -18.11 4.67
CA CYS A 629 53.76 -17.17 4.65
C CYS A 629 54.66 -17.56 3.50
N GLU A 630 54.87 -16.62 2.54
CA GLU A 630 55.60 -16.87 1.31
C GLU A 630 55.11 -18.11 0.56
N GLN A 631 55.71 -19.30 0.76
CA GLN A 631 55.31 -20.54 0.12
C GLN A 631 54.97 -21.63 1.14
N GLU A 632 55.03 -21.34 2.46
CA GLU A 632 54.75 -22.31 3.51
C GLU A 632 53.37 -22.10 4.16
N PRO A 633 52.57 -23.19 4.36
CA PRO A 633 51.28 -23.11 5.02
C PRO A 633 51.51 -22.94 6.53
N ILE A 634 50.85 -21.90 7.11
CA ILE A 634 50.86 -21.64 8.55
C ILE A 634 49.71 -22.30 9.26
N ALA A 635 48.46 -22.04 8.76
CA ALA A 635 47.23 -22.51 9.38
C ALA A 635 46.11 -22.70 8.38
N THR A 636 45.17 -23.59 8.72
CA THR A 636 43.93 -23.77 8.01
C THR A 636 42.78 -23.38 8.93
N PHE A 637 41.77 -22.73 8.36
CA PHE A 637 40.55 -22.32 9.06
C PHE A 637 39.34 -23.00 8.42
N ASN A 638 38.52 -23.62 9.25
CA ASN A 638 37.20 -24.11 8.83
C ASN A 638 36.15 -23.13 9.34
N LEU A 639 35.54 -22.45 8.42
CA LEU A 639 34.44 -21.53 8.67
C LEU A 639 33.12 -22.23 8.43
N ILE A 640 32.17 -22.00 9.31
CA ILE A 640 30.80 -22.49 9.18
C ILE A 640 29.83 -21.31 9.22
N ASP A 641 28.81 -21.41 8.42
CA ASP A 641 27.65 -20.54 8.43
C ASP A 641 26.62 -21.18 9.37
N GLU A 642 26.26 -20.50 10.44
CA GLU A 642 25.44 -21.05 11.52
C GLU A 642 23.99 -21.22 11.08
N ILE A 643 23.40 -22.39 11.38
CA ILE A 643 21.97 -22.63 11.15
C ILE A 643 21.16 -21.81 12.12
N ARG A 644 20.11 -21.13 11.63
CA ARG A 644 19.21 -20.35 12.47
C ARG A 644 18.52 -21.24 13.51
N THR A 645 18.36 -20.73 14.70
CA THR A 645 17.78 -21.49 15.84
C THR A 645 16.35 -21.94 15.60
N ASP A 646 15.58 -21.18 14.81
CA ASP A 646 14.18 -21.46 14.48
C ASP A 646 14.00 -22.32 13.21
N ALA A 647 15.08 -22.61 12.46
CA ALA A 647 15.03 -23.39 11.22
C ALA A 647 14.47 -24.80 11.43
N GLN A 648 14.93 -25.51 12.47
CA GLN A 648 14.48 -26.88 12.76
C GLN A 648 12.98 -26.95 13.04
N ALA A 649 12.46 -25.97 13.83
CA ALA A 649 11.05 -25.90 14.16
C ALA A 649 10.19 -25.62 12.91
N LEU A 650 10.62 -24.71 12.04
CA LEU A 650 9.92 -24.42 10.78
C LEU A 650 9.88 -25.65 9.88
N ILE A 651 11.03 -26.27 9.62
CA ILE A 651 11.11 -27.46 8.75
C ILE A 651 10.21 -28.59 9.26
N ASN A 652 10.20 -28.84 10.57
CA ASN A 652 9.33 -29.83 11.19
C ASN A 652 7.83 -29.54 11.00
N ASN A 653 7.45 -28.25 11.03
CA ASN A 653 6.06 -27.83 10.82
C ASN A 653 5.63 -27.96 9.35
N LEU A 654 6.54 -27.72 8.41
CA LEU A 654 6.22 -27.71 6.98
C LEU A 654 6.28 -29.12 6.36
N LYS A 655 7.22 -29.96 6.76
CA LYS A 655 7.49 -31.26 6.11
C LYS A 655 6.31 -32.24 6.08
N ASN A 656 5.34 -32.08 7.01
CA ASN A 656 4.18 -32.94 7.07
C ASN A 656 3.10 -32.62 6.00
N LYS A 657 3.15 -31.44 5.41
CA LYS A 657 2.12 -30.94 4.49
C LYS A 657 2.67 -30.50 3.13
N HIS A 658 3.97 -30.21 3.06
CA HIS A 658 4.60 -29.59 1.90
C HIS A 658 5.93 -30.29 1.59
N GLN A 659 6.29 -30.35 0.33
CA GLN A 659 7.62 -30.73 -0.11
C GLN A 659 8.60 -29.60 0.21
N ILE A 660 9.79 -29.95 0.71
CA ILE A 660 10.82 -28.97 1.05
C ILE A 660 12.06 -29.26 0.22
N VAL A 661 12.55 -28.25 -0.45
CA VAL A 661 13.73 -28.30 -1.31
C VAL A 661 14.71 -27.22 -0.87
N MET A 662 15.99 -27.53 -0.76
CA MET A 662 17.05 -26.56 -0.49
C MET A 662 17.89 -26.34 -1.75
N LEU A 663 18.06 -25.07 -2.16
CA LEU A 663 18.84 -24.65 -3.33
C LEU A 663 20.00 -23.79 -2.84
N SER A 664 21.23 -24.07 -3.29
CA SER A 664 22.41 -23.32 -2.83
C SER A 664 23.46 -23.16 -3.92
N GLY A 665 24.12 -22.01 -3.92
CA GLY A 665 25.34 -21.78 -4.70
C GLY A 665 26.58 -22.40 -4.06
N ASP A 666 26.51 -22.87 -2.82
CA ASP A 666 27.60 -23.54 -2.13
C ASP A 666 27.78 -24.98 -2.60
N SER A 667 28.94 -25.54 -2.27
CA SER A 667 29.23 -26.92 -2.66
C SER A 667 28.17 -27.93 -2.21
N GLN A 668 27.91 -28.94 -3.04
CA GLN A 668 26.93 -30.01 -2.75
C GLN A 668 27.16 -30.67 -1.39
N LYS A 669 28.43 -30.83 -0.96
CA LYS A 669 28.79 -31.40 0.37
C LYS A 669 28.34 -30.47 1.52
N ALA A 670 28.46 -29.13 1.36
CA ALA A 670 28.03 -28.16 2.37
C ALA A 670 26.51 -28.16 2.46
N CYS A 671 25.82 -28.21 1.31
CA CYS A 671 24.38 -28.29 1.23
C CYS A 671 23.84 -29.55 1.91
N GLN A 672 24.40 -30.71 1.61
CA GLN A 672 24.01 -31.98 2.22
C GLN A 672 24.18 -32.02 3.75
N ARG A 673 25.21 -31.35 4.29
CA ARG A 673 25.41 -31.25 5.74
C ARG A 673 24.25 -30.57 6.44
N VAL A 674 23.84 -29.40 5.90
CA VAL A 674 22.74 -28.62 6.45
C VAL A 674 21.41 -29.38 6.26
N ALA A 675 21.18 -29.94 5.07
CA ALA A 675 19.99 -30.73 4.77
C ALA A 675 19.83 -31.92 5.73
N LYS A 676 20.92 -32.64 5.98
CA LYS A 676 20.94 -33.79 6.93
C LYS A 676 20.66 -33.31 8.37
N ALA A 677 21.24 -32.21 8.79
CA ALA A 677 21.02 -31.66 10.13
C ALA A 677 19.55 -31.28 10.37
N LEU A 678 18.87 -30.73 9.35
CA LEU A 678 17.49 -30.27 9.43
C LEU A 678 16.45 -31.31 8.97
N GLY A 679 16.89 -32.45 8.40
CA GLY A 679 16.01 -33.48 7.85
C GLY A 679 15.27 -33.01 6.57
N ILE A 680 15.94 -32.23 5.73
CA ILE A 680 15.43 -31.81 4.42
C ILE A 680 15.72 -32.92 3.41
N PRO A 681 14.72 -33.47 2.71
CA PRO A 681 14.90 -34.63 1.85
C PRO A 681 15.64 -34.31 0.56
N GLU A 682 15.45 -33.12 0.00
CA GLU A 682 16.01 -32.71 -1.29
C GLU A 682 16.89 -31.47 -1.14
N CYS A 683 18.15 -31.58 -1.58
CA CYS A 683 19.09 -30.48 -1.58
C CYS A 683 19.99 -30.50 -2.82
N TYR A 684 20.18 -29.31 -3.40
CA TYR A 684 20.97 -29.12 -4.60
C TYR A 684 21.99 -28.01 -4.33
N GLY A 685 23.25 -28.33 -4.43
CA GLY A 685 24.40 -27.42 -4.31
C GLY A 685 25.03 -27.11 -5.65
N ASP A 686 26.08 -26.26 -5.65
CA ASP A 686 26.83 -25.80 -6.82
C ASP A 686 25.95 -25.14 -7.90
N LEU A 687 24.82 -24.51 -7.53
CA LEU A 687 23.86 -23.92 -8.46
C LEU A 687 24.18 -22.46 -8.72
N SER A 688 24.23 -22.07 -9.99
CA SER A 688 24.14 -20.65 -10.37
C SER A 688 22.68 -20.13 -10.20
N ALA A 689 22.48 -18.80 -10.26
CA ALA A 689 21.15 -18.23 -10.22
C ALA A 689 20.25 -18.75 -11.37
N GLN A 690 20.83 -18.97 -12.54
CA GLN A 690 20.12 -19.56 -13.69
C GLN A 690 19.72 -21.02 -13.43
N ASP A 691 20.61 -21.83 -12.81
CA ASP A 691 20.28 -23.21 -12.49
C ASP A 691 19.18 -23.31 -11.43
N LYS A 692 19.19 -22.39 -10.43
CA LYS A 692 18.09 -22.28 -9.46
C LYS A 692 16.76 -22.00 -10.15
N MET A 693 16.74 -21.04 -11.11
CA MET A 693 15.53 -20.71 -11.90
C MET A 693 15.02 -21.93 -12.67
N LEU A 694 15.91 -22.61 -13.42
CA LEU A 694 15.55 -23.80 -14.19
C LEU A 694 15.00 -24.91 -13.28
N LYS A 695 15.59 -25.08 -12.08
CA LYS A 695 15.12 -26.08 -11.13
C LYS A 695 13.71 -25.75 -10.63
N LEU A 696 13.40 -24.47 -10.31
CA LEU A 696 12.07 -24.05 -9.93
C LEU A 696 11.06 -24.25 -11.08
N GLN A 697 11.42 -23.91 -12.33
CA GLN A 697 10.58 -24.13 -13.49
C GLN A 697 10.27 -25.62 -13.71
N ASN A 698 11.24 -26.50 -13.51
CA ASN A 698 11.00 -27.94 -13.63
C ASN A 698 10.01 -28.44 -12.58
N ILE A 699 10.08 -27.93 -11.32
CA ILE A 699 9.11 -28.26 -10.28
C ILE A 699 7.71 -27.74 -10.65
N GLN A 700 7.64 -26.55 -11.25
CA GLN A 700 6.37 -25.96 -11.68
C GLN A 700 5.74 -26.68 -12.86
N GLN A 701 6.52 -27.31 -13.75
CA GLN A 701 6.00 -28.14 -14.86
C GLN A 701 5.20 -29.37 -14.37
N GLU A 702 5.37 -29.74 -13.10
CA GLU A 702 4.56 -30.78 -12.43
C GLU A 702 3.24 -30.21 -11.86
N ASP A 703 2.78 -29.04 -12.31
CA ASP A 703 1.62 -28.29 -11.78
C ASP A 703 1.70 -27.95 -10.29
N LYS A 704 2.91 -27.93 -9.72
CA LYS A 704 3.14 -27.58 -8.31
C LYS A 704 3.29 -26.08 -8.11
N ILE A 705 2.68 -25.56 -7.08
CA ILE A 705 2.81 -24.16 -6.66
C ILE A 705 4.01 -24.04 -5.72
N VAL A 706 4.99 -23.21 -6.12
CA VAL A 706 6.27 -23.07 -5.44
C VAL A 706 6.36 -21.72 -4.72
N ALA A 707 6.73 -21.77 -3.43
CA ALA A 707 7.19 -20.61 -2.68
C ALA A 707 8.72 -20.64 -2.56
N MET A 708 9.40 -19.56 -2.97
CA MET A 708 10.86 -19.39 -2.84
C MET A 708 11.19 -18.46 -1.69
N ILE A 709 12.10 -18.88 -0.79
CA ILE A 709 12.59 -18.08 0.33
C ILE A 709 14.08 -17.87 0.15
N GLY A 710 14.54 -16.61 0.18
CA GLY A 710 15.93 -16.23 -0.02
C GLY A 710 16.31 -14.97 0.76
N ASP A 711 17.56 -14.54 0.67
CA ASP A 711 18.06 -13.29 1.27
C ASP A 711 17.77 -12.04 0.44
N GLY A 712 17.36 -12.20 -0.82
CA GLY A 712 16.97 -11.12 -1.73
C GLY A 712 18.12 -10.42 -2.43
N VAL A 713 19.37 -10.63 -2.05
CA VAL A 713 20.53 -9.96 -2.65
C VAL A 713 20.95 -10.65 -3.96
N ASN A 714 21.09 -11.97 -3.91
CA ASN A 714 21.55 -12.76 -5.05
C ASN A 714 20.43 -13.46 -5.81
N ASP A 715 19.23 -13.55 -5.21
CA ASP A 715 18.12 -14.37 -5.68
C ASP A 715 17.01 -13.55 -6.40
N SER A 716 17.20 -12.24 -6.63
CA SER A 716 16.19 -11.41 -7.31
C SER A 716 15.64 -12.01 -8.62
N PRO A 717 16.46 -12.59 -9.53
CA PRO A 717 15.93 -13.24 -10.73
C PRO A 717 15.14 -14.51 -10.41
N VAL A 718 15.55 -15.25 -9.35
CA VAL A 718 14.90 -16.48 -8.91
C VAL A 718 13.52 -16.20 -8.33
N PHE A 719 13.37 -15.07 -7.59
CA PHE A 719 12.10 -14.62 -7.04
C PHE A 719 11.04 -14.39 -8.11
N GLY A 720 11.42 -13.79 -9.24
CA GLY A 720 10.51 -13.55 -10.36
C GLY A 720 9.95 -14.83 -11.00
N THR A 721 10.60 -15.98 -10.79
CA THR A 721 10.17 -17.28 -11.31
C THR A 721 9.19 -17.98 -10.38
N ALA A 722 9.27 -17.78 -9.07
CA ALA A 722 8.43 -18.44 -8.09
C ALA A 722 6.98 -17.91 -8.11
N HIS A 723 6.00 -18.72 -7.69
CA HIS A 723 4.62 -18.29 -7.54
C HIS A 723 4.43 -17.35 -6.33
N VAL A 724 5.22 -17.53 -5.29
CA VAL A 724 5.34 -16.65 -4.13
C VAL A 724 6.80 -16.54 -3.78
N SER A 725 7.30 -15.33 -3.62
CA SER A 725 8.68 -15.07 -3.21
C SER A 725 8.73 -14.35 -1.87
N MET A 726 9.66 -14.79 -1.00
CA MET A 726 9.84 -14.22 0.34
C MET A 726 11.31 -13.87 0.57
N ALA A 727 11.58 -12.62 0.90
CA ALA A 727 12.92 -12.16 1.25
C ALA A 727 13.09 -12.08 2.76
N MET A 728 14.24 -12.56 3.26
CA MET A 728 14.71 -12.36 4.63
C MET A 728 15.41 -11.00 4.72
N GLY A 729 15.20 -10.26 5.80
CA GLY A 729 16.12 -9.20 6.16
C GLY A 729 15.56 -7.83 6.41
N CYS A 730 16.24 -7.16 7.36
CA CYS A 730 16.20 -5.72 7.58
C CYS A 730 17.40 -5.09 6.86
N GLY A 731 17.35 -4.93 5.54
CA GLY A 731 18.46 -4.37 4.80
C GLY A 731 18.04 -3.24 3.87
N THR A 732 19.02 -2.40 3.55
CA THR A 732 18.89 -1.29 2.61
C THR A 732 18.51 -1.72 1.19
N ASP A 733 18.62 -2.99 0.87
CA ASP A 733 18.33 -3.58 -0.45
C ASP A 733 16.93 -4.23 -0.55
N ILE A 734 16.11 -4.15 0.51
CA ILE A 734 14.73 -4.67 0.51
C ILE A 734 13.92 -4.11 -0.67
N ALA A 735 14.11 -2.85 -1.02
CA ALA A 735 13.41 -2.22 -2.14
C ALA A 735 13.83 -2.80 -3.50
N LYS A 736 15.05 -3.32 -3.62
CA LYS A 736 15.60 -3.91 -4.86
C LYS A 736 15.23 -5.38 -5.01
N SER A 737 14.87 -6.06 -3.91
CA SER A 737 14.47 -7.46 -3.99
C SER A 737 13.12 -7.57 -4.72
N GLY A 738 13.08 -8.37 -5.78
CA GLY A 738 11.85 -8.69 -6.50
C GLY A 738 10.82 -9.49 -5.69
N ALA A 739 11.00 -9.63 -4.37
CA ALA A 739 10.17 -10.47 -3.51
C ALA A 739 8.77 -9.92 -3.29
N ASP A 740 7.79 -10.82 -3.19
CA ASP A 740 6.39 -10.51 -2.90
C ASP A 740 6.13 -10.28 -1.41
N VAL A 741 6.94 -10.88 -0.55
CA VAL A 741 6.84 -10.80 0.92
C VAL A 741 8.21 -10.50 1.50
N ILE A 742 8.26 -9.65 2.52
CA ILE A 742 9.48 -9.30 3.25
C ILE A 742 9.30 -9.67 4.71
N LEU A 743 10.24 -10.46 5.26
CA LEU A 743 10.28 -10.87 6.66
C LEU A 743 11.21 -9.93 7.43
N LEU A 744 10.65 -8.85 8.01
CA LEU A 744 11.41 -7.78 8.65
C LEU A 744 12.17 -8.22 9.90
N ASN A 745 11.62 -9.18 10.63
CA ASN A 745 12.19 -9.70 11.88
C ASN A 745 13.25 -10.78 11.67
N ASN A 746 13.63 -11.10 10.45
CA ASN A 746 14.60 -12.15 10.13
C ASN A 746 14.31 -13.54 10.75
N GLN A 747 13.07 -13.79 11.15
CA GLN A 747 12.65 -15.05 11.75
C GLN A 747 11.98 -15.95 10.72
N LEU A 748 12.48 -17.16 10.58
CA LEU A 748 11.89 -18.18 9.72
C LEU A 748 10.50 -18.62 10.24
N ALA A 749 10.26 -18.54 11.54
CA ALA A 749 8.96 -18.82 12.15
C ALA A 749 7.83 -17.97 11.55
N SER A 750 8.14 -16.77 11.04
CA SER A 750 7.20 -15.86 10.35
C SER A 750 6.56 -16.48 9.11
N ILE A 751 7.25 -17.41 8.43
CA ILE A 751 6.73 -18.15 7.27
C ILE A 751 5.51 -18.98 7.68
N HIS A 752 5.59 -19.63 8.84
CA HIS A 752 4.47 -20.42 9.38
C HIS A 752 3.27 -19.51 9.73
N VAL A 753 3.53 -18.39 10.39
CA VAL A 753 2.48 -17.38 10.70
C VAL A 753 1.83 -16.87 9.42
N MET A 754 2.63 -16.59 8.38
CA MET A 754 2.14 -16.15 7.07
C MET A 754 1.21 -17.20 6.45
N SER A 755 1.62 -18.46 6.42
CA SER A 755 0.81 -19.57 5.89
C SER A 755 -0.49 -19.74 6.66
N GLU A 756 -0.45 -19.72 8.00
CA GLU A 756 -1.66 -19.82 8.84
C GLU A 756 -2.64 -18.69 8.59
N VAL A 757 -2.15 -17.45 8.53
CA VAL A 757 -3.00 -16.27 8.27
C VAL A 757 -3.60 -16.33 6.88
N ALA A 758 -2.83 -16.74 5.86
CA ALA A 758 -3.33 -16.84 4.49
C ALA A 758 -4.44 -17.90 4.37
N ILE A 759 -4.27 -19.09 4.98
CA ILE A 759 -5.30 -20.14 5.01
C ILE A 759 -6.56 -19.64 5.70
N LYS A 760 -6.44 -19.03 6.88
CA LYS A 760 -7.59 -18.47 7.61
C LYS A 760 -8.30 -17.37 6.83
N THR A 761 -7.54 -16.55 6.11
CA THR A 761 -8.11 -15.48 5.28
C THR A 761 -8.95 -16.05 4.17
N ARG A 762 -8.44 -17.06 3.46
CA ARG A 762 -9.19 -17.78 2.44
C ARG A 762 -10.48 -18.36 3.00
N ASP A 763 -10.41 -19.04 4.14
CA ASP A 763 -11.58 -19.69 4.76
C ASP A 763 -12.64 -18.65 5.18
N ILE A 764 -12.22 -17.50 5.73
CA ILE A 764 -13.13 -16.41 6.08
C ILE A 764 -13.75 -15.78 4.82
N ILE A 765 -12.98 -15.60 3.74
CA ILE A 765 -13.52 -15.11 2.47
C ILE A 765 -14.59 -16.08 1.93
N ILE A 766 -14.34 -17.38 1.96
CA ILE A 766 -15.29 -18.41 1.53
C ILE A 766 -16.56 -18.37 2.43
N GLN A 767 -16.40 -18.30 3.75
CA GLN A 767 -17.53 -18.16 4.67
C GLN A 767 -18.37 -16.93 4.37
N ASN A 768 -17.72 -15.79 4.12
CA ASN A 768 -18.39 -14.53 3.78
C ASN A 768 -19.17 -14.65 2.46
N TYR A 769 -18.59 -15.32 1.46
CA TYR A 769 -19.30 -15.57 0.19
C TYR A 769 -20.48 -16.52 0.36
N LEU A 770 -20.29 -17.63 1.06
CA LEU A 770 -21.39 -18.57 1.34
C LEU A 770 -22.53 -17.90 2.07
N TRP A 771 -22.23 -17.04 3.03
CA TRP A 771 -23.24 -16.26 3.73
C TRP A 771 -23.93 -15.27 2.80
N ALA A 772 -23.18 -14.48 2.00
CA ALA A 772 -23.76 -13.48 1.11
C ALA A 772 -24.65 -14.10 0.03
N PHE A 773 -24.22 -15.21 -0.58
CA PHE A 773 -25.02 -15.93 -1.57
C PHE A 773 -26.22 -16.65 -0.93
N GLY A 774 -26.04 -17.31 0.23
CA GLY A 774 -27.10 -17.99 0.94
C GLY A 774 -28.19 -17.04 1.38
N TYR A 775 -27.84 -15.88 1.94
CA TYR A 775 -28.79 -14.83 2.28
C TYR A 775 -29.63 -14.41 1.07
N ASN A 776 -28.99 -14.06 -0.04
CA ASN A 776 -29.70 -13.62 -1.24
C ASN A 776 -30.54 -14.73 -1.87
N ALA A 777 -30.09 -15.99 -1.83
CA ALA A 777 -30.83 -17.14 -2.36
C ALA A 777 -32.14 -17.43 -1.57
N ILE A 778 -32.18 -17.06 -0.28
CA ILE A 778 -33.38 -17.21 0.55
C ILE A 778 -34.30 -15.98 0.42
N VAL A 779 -33.72 -14.78 0.50
CA VAL A 779 -34.46 -13.54 0.59
C VAL A 779 -35.12 -13.17 -0.74
N LEU A 780 -34.46 -13.42 -1.89
CA LEU A 780 -35.02 -13.06 -3.20
C LEU A 780 -36.32 -13.79 -3.52
N PRO A 781 -36.43 -15.14 -3.40
CA PRO A 781 -37.71 -15.81 -3.59
C PRO A 781 -38.81 -15.34 -2.63
N LEU A 782 -38.46 -15.10 -1.36
CA LEU A 782 -39.44 -14.61 -0.36
C LEU A 782 -39.88 -13.17 -0.67
N ALA A 783 -39.03 -12.33 -1.23
CA ALA A 783 -39.38 -10.99 -1.68
C ALA A 783 -40.30 -11.04 -2.92
N VAL A 784 -39.95 -11.89 -3.90
CA VAL A 784 -40.77 -12.08 -5.12
C VAL A 784 -42.17 -12.63 -4.80
N SER A 785 -42.27 -13.54 -3.81
CA SER A 785 -43.54 -14.11 -3.37
C SER A 785 -44.38 -13.18 -2.45
N GLY A 786 -43.88 -11.97 -2.12
CA GLY A 786 -44.58 -10.98 -1.32
C GLY A 786 -44.54 -11.20 0.20
N HIS A 787 -43.73 -12.16 0.69
CA HIS A 787 -43.63 -12.46 2.12
C HIS A 787 -42.69 -11.52 2.88
N ILE A 788 -41.92 -10.70 2.21
CA ILE A 788 -40.94 -9.75 2.81
C ILE A 788 -41.35 -8.32 2.47
N THR A 789 -41.46 -7.50 3.50
CA THR A 789 -41.68 -6.06 3.35
C THR A 789 -40.36 -5.33 3.07
N PRO A 790 -40.36 -4.13 2.44
CA PRO A 790 -39.15 -3.39 2.12
C PRO A 790 -38.24 -3.11 3.33
N TYR A 791 -38.82 -2.82 4.50
CA TYR A 791 -38.04 -2.55 5.72
C TYR A 791 -37.41 -3.83 6.32
N MET A 792 -38.08 -4.98 6.29
CA MET A 792 -37.46 -6.26 6.66
C MET A 792 -36.27 -6.57 5.77
N ALA A 793 -36.38 -6.28 4.48
CA ALA A 793 -35.34 -6.45 3.51
C ALA A 793 -34.11 -5.57 3.84
N VAL A 794 -34.29 -4.29 4.18
CA VAL A 794 -33.20 -3.39 4.56
C VAL A 794 -32.50 -3.82 5.84
N ILE A 795 -33.25 -4.21 6.86
CA ILE A 795 -32.70 -4.69 8.14
C ILE A 795 -31.86 -5.94 7.91
N GLY A 796 -32.38 -6.91 7.17
CA GLY A 796 -31.66 -8.15 6.85
C GLY A 796 -30.38 -7.90 6.04
N MET A 797 -30.43 -7.03 5.04
CA MET A 797 -29.28 -6.61 4.25
C MET A 797 -28.19 -5.94 5.11
N SER A 798 -28.58 -5.01 5.99
CA SER A 798 -27.65 -4.32 6.89
C SER A 798 -27.01 -5.30 7.88
N ALA A 799 -27.80 -6.21 8.46
CA ALA A 799 -27.31 -7.25 9.35
C ALA A 799 -26.33 -8.20 8.63
N SER A 800 -26.61 -8.58 7.38
CA SER A 800 -25.73 -9.41 6.56
C SER A 800 -24.37 -8.73 6.33
N SER A 801 -24.35 -7.45 6.01
CA SER A 801 -23.11 -6.69 5.80
C SER A 801 -22.27 -6.56 7.08
N ILE A 802 -22.92 -6.29 8.22
CA ILE A 802 -22.27 -6.23 9.53
C ILE A 802 -21.65 -7.59 9.91
N LEU A 803 -22.34 -8.69 9.63
CA LEU A 803 -21.87 -10.04 9.92
C LEU A 803 -20.59 -10.34 9.14
N VAL A 804 -20.55 -10.04 7.83
CA VAL A 804 -19.36 -10.23 6.97
C VAL A 804 -18.17 -9.43 7.50
N ILE A 805 -18.38 -8.18 7.91
CA ILE A 805 -17.33 -7.34 8.47
C ILE A 805 -16.85 -7.92 9.80
N THR A 806 -17.76 -8.28 10.70
CA THR A 806 -17.43 -8.84 12.02
C THR A 806 -16.66 -10.16 11.89
N ASN A 807 -17.05 -11.02 10.94
CA ASN A 807 -16.34 -12.25 10.63
C ASN A 807 -14.90 -11.96 10.16
N SER A 808 -14.74 -10.95 9.31
CA SER A 808 -13.40 -10.52 8.82
C SER A 808 -12.51 -9.97 9.95
N LEU A 809 -13.08 -9.24 10.93
CA LEU A 809 -12.36 -8.72 12.09
C LEU A 809 -11.77 -9.82 12.99
N ARG A 810 -12.26 -11.08 12.89
CA ARG A 810 -11.67 -12.23 13.61
C ARG A 810 -10.21 -12.49 13.21
N LEU A 811 -9.80 -12.05 12.02
CA LEU A 811 -8.40 -12.14 11.58
C LEU A 811 -7.45 -11.28 12.41
N LEU A 812 -7.92 -10.17 13.00
CA LEU A 812 -7.10 -9.29 13.85
C LEU A 812 -6.79 -9.88 15.22
N LYS A 813 -7.55 -10.89 15.69
CA LYS A 813 -7.33 -11.53 16.99
C LYS A 813 -6.10 -12.44 16.91
N ASN A 814 -5.08 -12.16 17.73
CA ASN A 814 -4.02 -13.13 17.97
C ASN A 814 -4.61 -14.30 18.76
N LYS A 815 -4.41 -15.54 18.31
CA LYS A 815 -4.48 -16.66 19.23
C LYS A 815 -3.39 -16.42 20.26
N LYS A 816 -3.74 -16.20 21.54
CA LYS A 816 -2.78 -16.39 22.63
C LYS A 816 -2.21 -17.80 22.44
N SER A 817 -0.90 -17.88 22.24
CA SER A 817 -0.20 -19.14 22.35
C SER A 817 -0.50 -19.65 23.76
N ASN A 818 -1.31 -20.71 23.86
CA ASN A 818 -1.33 -21.49 25.08
C ASN A 818 0.02 -22.22 25.10
N ASN A 819 0.98 -21.67 25.81
CA ASN A 819 2.09 -22.44 26.36
C ASN A 819 1.58 -23.30 27.51
#